data_2cc7cc1199dc57f69e27dc4542710d0c
#
_entry.id   2cc7cc1199dc57f69e27dc4542710d0c
#
_cell.length_a   1.000
_cell.length_b   1.000
_cell.length_c   1.000
_cell.angle_alpha   90.00
_cell.angle_beta   90.00
_cell.angle_gamma   90.00
#
_symmetry.space_group_name_H-M   'P 1'
#
loop_
_entity.id
_entity.type
_entity.pdbx_description
1 polymer ?
#
loop_
_entity_poly.entity_id
_entity_poly.type
_entity_poly.pdbx_seq_one_letter_code
_entity_poly.pdbx_strand_id
1 'polypeptide(L)'
;MRPKKFFLFVFMVFFLSSGFLFSQSSVTSPKEEFGFDIGADYHLVNYSQLLSYWEKLDRESERLSLTRIGTTAEGRPMVMAIITSPQNQKKLARYKEISRRLALAEGLTEEAARSLASEGRVVVQIDGGLHATEVLGSQQLIELVWQMVSQNDPETLRILDQVILLTIPSNPDGLELVANWYMREKDPAKRTTRYVPRLYQKYIGHDNNRDFYMITQPETKAISRVMYLEWFPQIVYNHHQTGPAGAVLFCSPFRDPFNYFFDPLVPVGIDLVGSAMHTRFVAEGKPGATMRSGAGYSTWWNGGLRSTSYFHNMIGILTESIGNPTPVEIPFLPEKQLPKNDLPFPIAPQKWLFRQSVEYSITADRAILDLASRMPEHFLFNIFRMGKNSIERGGRDHWTVSPRRIEAVEQAIKKDNVKPVGAGFSRGYPPKYYEILRDPAARDPRGYIIPSDQPDFPTATKFVNALIKSGVTVLRAAQPFEVAGKAYSAGSYIIKCDQAFRPHILAMFEAQDHPHDVQYPGGPPIAPYDSAGWTLAFQMGVEFDRLLDGFDGPFEKIDGPAKVLSGSLVAGPNPAGFLLDHRVNDAFIVINRLLKANEVVYWLKDPFQANGKTYPAGTIFVPASATAQSKLEEWTDRLGLKVEATAVAPQGEALRLRPVRIGLWDIYGGSMTSGWTRWLLEQYEFPFEVIFSPQLDAGNLAARYDVLIFPSGAIPRADREPEDEFRFFFAQPKPEDVPEEYRNRLGVATVAKTVPQLSQFLEAGSSILAIGSSTSLGFHLGLPVADALIEKLPDGIERPLPREKYYVPGSVLQARVDNTIPLAY
;
A
#
# COMPACT_ATOMS: atom_id res chain seq x y z
N MET A 1 -89.70 -14.52 -55.15
CA MET A 1 -88.45 -14.90 -55.84
C MET A 1 -87.39 -15.08 -54.79
N ARG A 2 -86.77 -16.30 -54.78
CA ARG A 2 -85.92 -16.80 -53.68
C ARG A 2 -84.49 -16.13 -53.71
N PRO A 3 -83.83 -15.81 -52.53
CA PRO A 3 -82.46 -15.50 -52.50
C PRO A 3 -81.54 -16.75 -52.33
N LYS A 4 -80.43 -16.74 -53.10
CA LYS A 4 -79.35 -17.78 -53.04
C LYS A 4 -78.47 -17.57 -51.79
N LYS A 5 -78.28 -18.63 -51.05
CA LYS A 5 -77.36 -18.77 -49.97
C LYS A 5 -75.91 -18.92 -50.48
N PHE A 6 -75.01 -18.08 -50.06
CA PHE A 6 -73.55 -18.26 -50.28
C PHE A 6 -72.92 -18.83 -48.99
N PHE A 7 -72.29 -20.04 -49.08
CA PHE A 7 -71.58 -20.66 -48.02
C PHE A 7 -70.11 -20.20 -48.08
N LEU A 8 -69.68 -19.50 -47.04
CA LEU A 8 -68.24 -19.10 -46.88
C LEU A 8 -67.56 -20.15 -46.00
N PHE A 9 -66.57 -20.88 -46.58
CA PHE A 9 -65.73 -21.81 -45.88
C PHE A 9 -64.59 -21.02 -45.31
N VAL A 10 -64.52 -20.86 -43.96
CA VAL A 10 -63.37 -20.30 -43.23
C VAL A 10 -62.45 -21.42 -42.91
N PHE A 11 -61.26 -21.42 -43.58
CA PHE A 11 -60.14 -22.31 -43.21
C PHE A 11 -59.41 -21.67 -42.01
N MET A 12 -59.54 -22.27 -40.84
CA MET A 12 -58.84 -21.89 -39.64
C MET A 12 -57.46 -22.61 -39.64
N VAL A 13 -56.43 -21.93 -40.10
CA VAL A 13 -55.07 -22.39 -40.02
C VAL A 13 -54.54 -22.13 -38.61
N PHE A 14 -54.45 -23.18 -37.77
CA PHE A 14 -53.75 -23.15 -36.50
C PHE A 14 -52.23 -23.10 -36.75
N PHE A 15 -51.57 -21.93 -36.63
CA PHE A 15 -50.14 -21.82 -36.45
C PHE A 15 -49.82 -22.21 -35.02
N LEU A 16 -49.39 -23.45 -34.83
CA LEU A 16 -48.63 -23.83 -33.63
C LEU A 16 -47.26 -23.16 -33.66
N SER A 17 -47.20 -21.91 -33.21
CA SER A 17 -45.96 -21.33 -32.79
C SER A 17 -45.58 -21.98 -31.46
N SER A 18 -44.78 -23.05 -31.53
CA SER A 18 -43.99 -23.54 -30.41
C SER A 18 -42.95 -22.44 -30.06
N GLY A 19 -43.39 -21.44 -29.27
CA GLY A 19 -42.51 -20.57 -28.57
C GLY A 19 -41.69 -21.45 -27.61
N PHE A 20 -40.43 -21.68 -27.95
CA PHE A 20 -39.44 -22.06 -26.96
C PHE A 20 -39.36 -20.87 -26.00
N LEU A 21 -40.15 -20.88 -24.95
CA LEU A 21 -39.89 -20.17 -23.73
C LEU A 21 -38.57 -20.74 -23.20
N PHE A 22 -37.45 -20.15 -23.60
CA PHE A 22 -36.28 -20.24 -22.79
C PHE A 22 -36.68 -19.62 -21.46
N SER A 23 -36.98 -20.43 -20.48
CA SER A 23 -36.96 -20.05 -19.08
C SER A 23 -35.54 -19.53 -18.82
N GLN A 24 -35.37 -18.22 -18.87
CA GLN A 24 -34.16 -17.62 -18.35
C GLN A 24 -34.17 -18.01 -16.88
N SER A 25 -33.27 -18.93 -16.47
CA SER A 25 -33.11 -19.30 -15.07
C SER A 25 -32.91 -17.98 -14.30
N SER A 26 -33.81 -17.73 -13.35
CA SER A 26 -33.69 -16.53 -12.53
C SER A 26 -32.35 -16.59 -11.80
N VAL A 27 -31.52 -15.56 -11.96
CA VAL A 27 -30.25 -15.44 -11.21
C VAL A 27 -30.57 -15.35 -9.72
N THR A 28 -30.03 -16.27 -8.93
CA THR A 28 -30.29 -16.36 -7.49
C THR A 28 -29.94 -15.05 -6.79
N SER A 29 -30.90 -14.48 -6.06
CA SER A 29 -30.68 -13.26 -5.30
C SER A 29 -29.88 -13.52 -4.00
N PRO A 30 -29.20 -12.49 -3.43
CA PRO A 30 -28.56 -12.63 -2.13
C PRO A 30 -29.51 -13.10 -1.03
N LYS A 31 -30.77 -12.62 -1.07
CA LYS A 31 -31.79 -13.03 -0.08
C LYS A 31 -32.14 -14.52 -0.17
N GLU A 32 -32.23 -15.06 -1.37
CA GLU A 32 -32.47 -16.49 -1.58
C GLU A 32 -31.28 -17.32 -1.14
N GLU A 33 -30.04 -16.85 -1.36
CA GLU A 33 -28.82 -17.54 -0.99
C GLU A 33 -28.55 -17.52 0.52
N PHE A 34 -28.62 -16.33 1.14
CA PHE A 34 -28.21 -16.14 2.54
C PHE A 34 -29.37 -16.11 3.54
N GLY A 35 -30.63 -16.01 3.07
CA GLY A 35 -31.83 -15.90 3.92
C GLY A 35 -32.08 -14.47 4.44
N PHE A 36 -31.26 -13.48 4.06
CA PHE A 36 -31.43 -12.07 4.43
C PHE A 36 -30.96 -11.16 3.29
N ASP A 37 -31.45 -9.92 3.27
CA ASP A 37 -31.00 -8.90 2.32
C ASP A 37 -29.60 -8.40 2.71
N ILE A 38 -28.70 -8.17 1.75
CA ILE A 38 -27.41 -7.56 2.03
C ILE A 38 -27.62 -6.19 2.68
N GLY A 39 -26.91 -5.94 3.77
CA GLY A 39 -27.09 -4.76 4.61
C GLY A 39 -28.23 -4.89 5.64
N ALA A 40 -28.80 -6.08 5.82
CA ALA A 40 -29.67 -6.33 6.96
C ALA A 40 -28.88 -6.12 8.26
N ASP A 41 -29.47 -5.38 9.21
CA ASP A 41 -28.85 -5.11 10.48
C ASP A 41 -28.46 -6.40 11.20
N TYR A 42 -27.32 -6.40 11.85
CA TYR A 42 -26.76 -7.52 12.60
C TYR A 42 -26.38 -8.75 11.78
N HIS A 43 -26.28 -8.66 10.45
CA HIS A 43 -25.88 -9.78 9.58
C HIS A 43 -24.67 -9.44 8.74
N LEU A 44 -23.75 -10.41 8.63
CA LEU A 44 -22.59 -10.35 7.73
C LEU A 44 -22.40 -11.68 7.00
N VAL A 45 -22.03 -11.58 5.75
CA VAL A 45 -21.57 -12.69 4.91
C VAL A 45 -20.05 -12.78 5.01
N ASN A 46 -19.49 -13.95 5.26
CA ASN A 46 -18.05 -14.16 5.28
C ASN A 46 -17.49 -14.43 3.88
N TYR A 47 -16.16 -14.50 3.77
CA TYR A 47 -15.51 -14.69 2.46
C TYR A 47 -15.86 -16.02 1.80
N SER A 48 -15.91 -17.09 2.56
CA SER A 48 -16.25 -18.44 2.02
C SER A 48 -17.66 -18.46 1.43
N GLN A 49 -18.61 -17.81 2.09
CA GLN A 49 -19.99 -17.67 1.60
C GLN A 49 -20.05 -16.79 0.35
N LEU A 50 -19.35 -15.65 0.34
CA LEU A 50 -19.24 -14.76 -0.82
C LEU A 50 -18.68 -15.51 -2.03
N LEU A 51 -17.58 -16.24 -1.86
CA LEU A 51 -16.94 -17.00 -2.94
C LEU A 51 -17.90 -18.06 -3.51
N SER A 52 -18.52 -18.85 -2.65
CA SER A 52 -19.50 -19.88 -3.06
C SER A 52 -20.67 -19.27 -3.84
N TYR A 53 -21.16 -18.11 -3.39
CA TYR A 53 -22.24 -17.40 -4.08
C TYR A 53 -21.78 -16.85 -5.45
N TRP A 54 -20.60 -16.28 -5.55
CA TRP A 54 -20.09 -15.81 -6.83
C TRP A 54 -19.83 -16.97 -7.81
N GLU A 55 -19.35 -18.11 -7.34
CA GLU A 55 -19.24 -19.33 -8.15
C GLU A 55 -20.60 -19.83 -8.65
N LYS A 56 -21.67 -19.62 -7.88
CA LYS A 56 -23.03 -19.90 -8.31
C LYS A 56 -23.50 -18.92 -9.38
N LEU A 57 -23.28 -17.61 -9.17
CA LEU A 57 -23.62 -16.57 -10.15
C LEU A 57 -22.88 -16.75 -11.48
N ASP A 58 -21.61 -17.20 -11.44
CA ASP A 58 -20.80 -17.51 -12.64
C ASP A 58 -21.43 -18.62 -13.48
N ARG A 59 -22.04 -19.61 -12.82
CA ARG A 59 -22.79 -20.66 -13.52
C ARG A 59 -24.17 -20.23 -14.03
N GLU A 60 -24.78 -19.24 -13.39
CA GLU A 60 -26.14 -18.78 -13.69
C GLU A 60 -26.18 -17.64 -14.72
N SER A 61 -25.07 -16.95 -14.98
CA SER A 61 -25.05 -15.77 -15.85
C SER A 61 -23.84 -15.72 -16.76
N GLU A 62 -24.05 -15.58 -18.08
CA GLU A 62 -22.98 -15.36 -19.07
C GLU A 62 -22.31 -13.96 -18.96
N ARG A 63 -22.78 -13.10 -18.05
CA ARG A 63 -22.21 -11.74 -17.81
C ARG A 63 -21.03 -11.74 -16.85
N LEU A 64 -20.79 -12.84 -16.15
CA LEU A 64 -19.77 -13.01 -15.14
C LEU A 64 -18.78 -14.08 -15.54
N SER A 65 -17.52 -13.86 -15.23
CA SER A 65 -16.51 -14.91 -15.18
C SER A 65 -15.61 -14.69 -13.99
N LEU A 66 -15.29 -15.76 -13.26
CA LEU A 66 -14.39 -15.72 -12.11
C LEU A 66 -12.98 -16.10 -12.53
N THR A 67 -12.00 -15.33 -12.03
CA THR A 67 -10.58 -15.61 -12.24
C THR A 67 -9.86 -15.65 -10.90
N ARG A 68 -9.11 -16.73 -10.65
CA ARG A 68 -8.21 -16.77 -9.49
C ARG A 68 -7.00 -15.91 -9.77
N ILE A 69 -6.78 -14.86 -8.95
CA ILE A 69 -5.68 -13.91 -9.09
C ILE A 69 -4.52 -14.19 -8.12
N GLY A 70 -4.66 -15.07 -7.15
CA GLY A 70 -3.59 -15.37 -6.22
C GLY A 70 -4.03 -16.24 -5.05
N THR A 71 -3.21 -16.21 -4.03
CA THR A 71 -3.45 -16.90 -2.75
C THR A 71 -2.99 -15.96 -1.63
N THR A 72 -3.80 -15.86 -0.56
CA THR A 72 -3.50 -15.00 0.59
C THR A 72 -2.36 -15.53 1.45
N ALA A 73 -1.92 -14.74 2.42
CA ALA A 73 -0.92 -15.14 3.40
C ALA A 73 -1.34 -16.32 4.29
N GLU A 74 -2.64 -16.60 4.41
CA GLU A 74 -3.18 -17.77 5.14
C GLU A 74 -3.59 -18.92 4.20
N GLY A 75 -3.36 -18.80 2.89
CA GLY A 75 -3.58 -19.87 1.93
C GLY A 75 -4.96 -19.89 1.26
N ARG A 76 -5.83 -18.87 1.48
CA ARG A 76 -7.12 -18.77 0.81
C ARG A 76 -6.96 -18.33 -0.65
N PRO A 77 -7.80 -18.84 -1.58
CA PRO A 77 -7.81 -18.33 -2.95
C PRO A 77 -8.26 -16.86 -2.96
N MET A 78 -7.59 -16.04 -3.76
CA MET A 78 -8.04 -14.70 -4.12
C MET A 78 -8.70 -14.76 -5.49
N VAL A 79 -9.91 -14.23 -5.60
CA VAL A 79 -10.69 -14.22 -6.84
C VAL A 79 -10.99 -12.79 -7.28
N MET A 80 -11.15 -12.64 -8.58
CA MET A 80 -11.65 -11.44 -9.24
C MET A 80 -12.85 -11.82 -10.08
N ALA A 81 -13.96 -11.12 -9.93
CA ALA A 81 -15.09 -11.23 -10.82
C ALA A 81 -14.94 -10.24 -11.97
N ILE A 82 -15.07 -10.73 -13.20
CA ILE A 82 -15.03 -9.93 -14.42
C ILE A 82 -16.45 -9.87 -14.96
N ILE A 83 -17.05 -8.68 -14.98
CA ILE A 83 -18.44 -8.47 -15.31
C ILE A 83 -18.55 -7.56 -16.53
N THR A 84 -19.23 -8.03 -17.56
CA THR A 84 -19.49 -7.30 -18.80
C THR A 84 -20.55 -8.04 -19.63
N SER A 85 -20.93 -7.55 -20.82
CA SER A 85 -21.89 -8.24 -21.67
C SER A 85 -21.34 -9.60 -22.16
N PRO A 86 -22.22 -10.59 -22.48
CA PRO A 86 -21.79 -11.88 -23.02
C PRO A 86 -20.94 -11.76 -24.29
N GLN A 87 -21.18 -10.72 -25.08
CA GLN A 87 -20.40 -10.43 -26.31
C GLN A 87 -18.98 -9.96 -25.95
N ASN A 88 -18.84 -9.14 -24.90
CA ASN A 88 -17.56 -8.67 -24.42
C ASN A 88 -16.77 -9.78 -23.73
N GLN A 89 -17.43 -10.68 -22.97
CA GLN A 89 -16.79 -11.85 -22.36
C GLN A 89 -15.97 -12.67 -23.36
N LYS A 90 -16.49 -12.79 -24.60
CA LYS A 90 -15.80 -13.53 -25.69
C LYS A 90 -14.57 -12.79 -26.24
N LYS A 91 -14.37 -11.52 -25.88
CA LYS A 91 -13.31 -10.65 -26.41
C LYS A 91 -12.37 -10.09 -25.32
N LEU A 92 -12.42 -10.60 -24.11
CA LEU A 92 -11.62 -10.08 -22.97
C LEU A 92 -10.12 -9.97 -23.29
N ALA A 93 -9.53 -10.96 -23.95
CA ALA A 93 -8.13 -10.92 -24.33
C ALA A 93 -7.80 -9.71 -25.25
N ARG A 94 -8.71 -9.37 -26.18
CA ARG A 94 -8.54 -8.21 -27.06
C ARG A 94 -8.64 -6.90 -26.29
N TYR A 95 -9.63 -6.76 -25.40
CA TYR A 95 -9.78 -5.54 -24.61
C TYR A 95 -8.65 -5.35 -23.60
N LYS A 96 -8.15 -6.43 -23.02
CA LYS A 96 -6.95 -6.43 -22.17
C LYS A 96 -5.71 -5.91 -22.93
N GLU A 97 -5.52 -6.37 -24.16
CA GLU A 97 -4.42 -5.90 -25.01
C GLU A 97 -4.59 -4.42 -25.43
N ILE A 98 -5.82 -3.99 -25.74
CA ILE A 98 -6.10 -2.57 -26.01
C ILE A 98 -5.75 -1.69 -24.81
N SER A 99 -6.23 -2.07 -23.61
CA SER A 99 -5.95 -1.33 -22.37
C SER A 99 -4.45 -1.23 -22.09
N ARG A 100 -3.72 -2.34 -22.24
CA ARG A 100 -2.26 -2.40 -22.10
C ARG A 100 -1.55 -1.45 -23.08
N ARG A 101 -1.90 -1.51 -24.37
CA ARG A 101 -1.27 -0.67 -25.39
C ARG A 101 -1.51 0.81 -25.15
N LEU A 102 -2.74 1.18 -24.76
CA LEU A 102 -3.07 2.56 -24.44
C LEU A 102 -2.34 3.04 -23.17
N ALA A 103 -2.32 2.25 -22.10
CA ALA A 103 -1.68 2.63 -20.85
C ALA A 103 -0.17 2.79 -20.98
N LEU A 104 0.50 1.90 -21.72
CA LEU A 104 1.95 1.96 -21.91
C LEU A 104 2.35 2.97 -23.00
N ALA A 105 1.46 3.32 -23.93
CA ALA A 105 1.63 4.33 -24.98
C ALA A 105 2.88 4.16 -25.89
N GLU A 106 3.59 3.04 -25.79
CA GLU A 106 4.85 2.79 -26.49
C GLU A 106 4.63 2.67 -27.99
N GLY A 107 5.29 3.51 -28.79
CA GLY A 107 5.27 3.45 -30.24
C GLY A 107 3.90 3.74 -30.89
N LEU A 108 2.90 4.22 -30.14
CA LEU A 108 1.58 4.57 -30.69
C LEU A 108 1.53 5.99 -31.21
N THR A 109 0.99 6.14 -32.44
CA THR A 109 0.54 7.45 -32.92
C THR A 109 -0.80 7.83 -32.28
N GLU A 110 -1.16 9.12 -32.35
CA GLU A 110 -2.44 9.59 -31.82
C GLU A 110 -3.64 8.96 -32.56
N GLU A 111 -3.56 8.79 -33.88
CA GLU A 111 -4.59 8.16 -34.69
C GLU A 111 -4.78 6.68 -34.31
N ALA A 112 -3.67 5.95 -34.13
CA ALA A 112 -3.74 4.56 -33.71
C ALA A 112 -4.35 4.43 -32.29
N ALA A 113 -4.02 5.35 -31.40
CA ALA A 113 -4.58 5.38 -30.04
C ALA A 113 -6.08 5.72 -30.06
N ARG A 114 -6.55 6.65 -30.88
CA ARG A 114 -7.98 6.94 -31.07
C ARG A 114 -8.74 5.74 -31.62
N SER A 115 -8.17 5.05 -32.62
CA SER A 115 -8.78 3.83 -33.16
C SER A 115 -8.92 2.74 -32.07
N LEU A 116 -7.88 2.54 -31.26
CA LEU A 116 -7.93 1.59 -30.13
C LEU A 116 -8.94 2.02 -29.06
N ALA A 117 -9.02 3.31 -28.75
CA ALA A 117 -9.97 3.84 -27.76
C ALA A 117 -11.43 3.66 -28.22
N SER A 118 -11.70 3.85 -29.50
CA SER A 118 -13.04 3.62 -30.09
C SER A 118 -13.43 2.12 -30.11
N GLU A 119 -12.48 1.22 -30.32
CA GLU A 119 -12.72 -0.24 -30.26
C GLU A 119 -12.84 -0.75 -28.84
N GLY A 120 -12.10 -0.15 -27.89
CA GLY A 120 -11.91 -0.61 -26.53
C GLY A 120 -13.14 -0.58 -25.65
N ARG A 121 -12.98 -1.10 -24.46
CA ARG A 121 -13.95 -0.97 -23.34
C ARG A 121 -13.21 -0.42 -22.13
N VAL A 122 -13.85 0.50 -21.40
CA VAL A 122 -13.27 1.06 -20.17
C VAL A 122 -13.17 -0.03 -19.14
N VAL A 123 -12.00 -0.19 -18.57
CA VAL A 123 -11.78 -1.09 -17.44
C VAL A 123 -11.94 -0.29 -16.14
N VAL A 124 -12.91 -0.66 -15.34
CA VAL A 124 -13.18 -0.08 -14.02
C VAL A 124 -12.95 -1.17 -12.99
N GLN A 125 -12.01 -0.94 -12.08
CA GLN A 125 -11.79 -1.82 -10.94
C GLN A 125 -12.48 -1.24 -9.71
N ILE A 126 -13.35 -2.04 -9.08
CA ILE A 126 -14.00 -1.71 -7.80
C ILE A 126 -13.61 -2.80 -6.80
N ASP A 127 -12.96 -2.42 -5.72
CA ASP A 127 -12.59 -3.32 -4.66
C ASP A 127 -13.37 -3.06 -3.37
N GLY A 128 -13.35 -4.03 -2.46
CA GLY A 128 -13.98 -3.87 -1.15
C GLY A 128 -13.36 -4.79 -0.11
N GLY A 129 -13.42 -4.35 1.15
CA GLY A 129 -12.95 -5.13 2.28
C GLY A 129 -11.43 -5.26 2.38
N LEU A 130 -10.67 -4.31 1.84
CA LEU A 130 -9.22 -4.22 2.03
C LEU A 130 -8.91 -4.14 3.53
N HIS A 131 -9.53 -3.18 4.23
CA HIS A 131 -9.58 -3.18 5.69
C HIS A 131 -10.80 -4.00 6.15
N ALA A 132 -10.57 -5.20 6.61
CA ALA A 132 -11.65 -6.16 6.82
C ALA A 132 -12.64 -5.78 7.94
N THR A 133 -12.23 -4.94 8.90
CA THR A 133 -13.13 -4.37 9.91
C THR A 133 -14.09 -3.31 9.33
N GLU A 134 -13.80 -2.80 8.14
CA GLU A 134 -14.64 -1.92 7.34
C GLU A 134 -15.58 -2.78 6.47
N VAL A 135 -16.49 -3.47 7.13
CA VAL A 135 -17.27 -4.56 6.54
C VAL A 135 -18.16 -4.17 5.36
N LEU A 136 -18.55 -2.90 5.28
CA LEU A 136 -19.42 -2.38 4.22
C LEU A 136 -18.87 -2.70 2.82
N GLY A 137 -17.57 -2.48 2.60
CA GLY A 137 -16.95 -2.66 1.29
C GLY A 137 -17.14 -4.07 0.71
N SER A 138 -16.98 -5.11 1.53
CA SER A 138 -17.19 -6.50 1.07
C SER A 138 -18.66 -6.86 0.88
N GLN A 139 -19.53 -6.37 1.76
CA GLN A 139 -20.96 -6.67 1.68
C GLN A 139 -21.59 -6.02 0.43
N GLN A 140 -21.27 -4.74 0.16
CA GLN A 140 -21.79 -4.06 -1.03
C GLN A 140 -21.33 -4.72 -2.35
N LEU A 141 -20.11 -5.33 -2.41
CA LEU A 141 -19.70 -6.05 -3.62
C LEU A 141 -20.61 -7.22 -3.96
N ILE A 142 -21.16 -7.90 -2.95
CA ILE A 142 -22.13 -8.99 -3.16
C ILE A 142 -23.38 -8.46 -3.87
N GLU A 143 -23.91 -7.35 -3.39
CA GLU A 143 -25.07 -6.67 -3.97
C GLU A 143 -24.78 -6.15 -5.38
N LEU A 144 -23.63 -5.47 -5.58
CA LEU A 144 -23.22 -4.93 -6.88
C LEU A 144 -23.12 -6.03 -7.94
N VAL A 145 -22.41 -7.12 -7.65
CA VAL A 145 -22.24 -8.23 -8.59
C VAL A 145 -23.58 -8.81 -8.99
N TRP A 146 -24.44 -9.10 -8.01
CA TRP A 146 -25.79 -9.63 -8.29
C TRP A 146 -26.61 -8.68 -9.17
N GLN A 147 -26.64 -7.36 -8.85
CA GLN A 147 -27.36 -6.39 -9.66
C GLN A 147 -26.88 -6.34 -11.10
N MET A 148 -25.55 -6.33 -11.31
CA MET A 148 -24.97 -6.26 -12.65
C MET A 148 -25.25 -7.51 -13.49
N VAL A 149 -25.36 -8.69 -12.88
CA VAL A 149 -25.59 -9.93 -13.63
C VAL A 149 -27.08 -10.25 -13.82
N SER A 150 -27.97 -9.70 -13.00
CA SER A 150 -29.40 -10.01 -13.01
C SER A 150 -30.30 -8.94 -13.64
N GLN A 151 -29.94 -7.64 -13.52
CA GLN A 151 -30.79 -6.54 -13.98
C GLN A 151 -30.68 -6.29 -15.48
N ASN A 152 -31.79 -5.82 -16.10
CA ASN A 152 -31.92 -5.60 -17.54
C ASN A 152 -32.44 -4.18 -17.89
N ASP A 153 -32.32 -3.25 -16.94
CA ASP A 153 -32.66 -1.85 -17.22
C ASP A 153 -31.64 -1.23 -18.20
N PRO A 154 -32.02 -0.13 -18.89
CA PRO A 154 -31.21 0.49 -19.93
C PRO A 154 -29.83 0.96 -19.44
N GLU A 155 -29.70 1.40 -18.17
CA GLU A 155 -28.44 1.80 -17.59
C GLU A 155 -27.50 0.60 -17.42
N THR A 156 -27.98 -0.48 -16.81
CA THR A 156 -27.20 -1.72 -16.62
C THR A 156 -26.74 -2.30 -17.95
N LEU A 157 -27.61 -2.38 -18.95
CA LEU A 157 -27.25 -2.91 -20.27
C LEU A 157 -26.21 -2.04 -20.98
N ARG A 158 -26.29 -0.71 -20.89
CA ARG A 158 -25.27 0.20 -21.44
C ARG A 158 -23.92 0.04 -20.71
N ILE A 159 -23.95 -0.06 -19.38
CA ILE A 159 -22.73 -0.31 -18.60
C ILE A 159 -22.08 -1.61 -19.05
N LEU A 160 -22.80 -2.70 -19.11
CA LEU A 160 -22.29 -4.01 -19.55
C LEU A 160 -21.74 -3.98 -20.99
N ASP A 161 -22.29 -3.16 -21.88
CA ASP A 161 -21.80 -3.04 -23.25
C ASP A 161 -20.50 -2.24 -23.34
N GLN A 162 -20.31 -1.18 -22.53
CA GLN A 162 -19.21 -0.23 -22.66
C GLN A 162 -18.09 -0.41 -21.63
N VAL A 163 -18.33 -1.17 -20.56
CA VAL A 163 -17.41 -1.30 -19.43
C VAL A 163 -17.06 -2.77 -19.18
N ILE A 164 -15.82 -3.02 -18.81
CA ILE A 164 -15.37 -4.24 -18.16
C ILE A 164 -15.17 -3.90 -16.68
N LEU A 165 -16.07 -4.39 -15.84
CA LEU A 165 -16.01 -4.21 -14.40
C LEU A 165 -15.22 -5.35 -13.79
N LEU A 166 -14.18 -5.00 -13.05
CA LEU A 166 -13.37 -5.93 -12.23
C LEU A 166 -13.71 -5.70 -10.77
N THR A 167 -14.18 -6.72 -10.07
CA THR A 167 -14.42 -6.61 -8.62
C THR A 167 -13.55 -7.59 -7.84
N ILE A 168 -12.92 -7.09 -6.77
CA ILE A 168 -11.96 -7.85 -5.97
C ILE A 168 -12.29 -7.70 -4.48
N PRO A 169 -12.62 -8.80 -3.76
CA PRO A 169 -12.60 -8.84 -2.30
C PRO A 169 -11.14 -8.87 -1.85
N SER A 170 -10.60 -7.72 -1.48
CA SER A 170 -9.15 -7.48 -1.42
C SER A 170 -8.42 -8.18 -0.27
N ASN A 171 -9.13 -8.58 0.80
CA ASN A 171 -8.55 -9.25 1.97
C ASN A 171 -9.39 -10.46 2.42
N PRO A 172 -9.32 -11.58 1.72
CA PRO A 172 -10.09 -12.79 2.04
C PRO A 172 -9.93 -13.29 3.48
N ASP A 173 -8.70 -13.27 4.00
CA ASP A 173 -8.40 -13.76 5.35
C ASP A 173 -9.08 -12.90 6.42
N GLY A 174 -9.03 -11.58 6.24
CA GLY A 174 -9.67 -10.64 7.14
C GLY A 174 -11.19 -10.68 7.06
N LEU A 175 -11.75 -10.80 5.85
CA LEU A 175 -13.20 -10.88 5.66
C LEU A 175 -13.77 -12.14 6.32
N GLU A 176 -13.09 -13.27 6.20
CA GLU A 176 -13.45 -14.50 6.89
C GLU A 176 -13.38 -14.31 8.41
N LEU A 177 -12.27 -13.77 8.91
CA LEU A 177 -12.05 -13.55 10.34
C LEU A 177 -13.11 -12.63 10.95
N VAL A 178 -13.31 -11.45 10.38
CA VAL A 178 -14.17 -10.41 10.99
C VAL A 178 -15.64 -10.78 10.95
N ALA A 179 -16.11 -11.33 9.80
CA ALA A 179 -17.51 -11.75 9.70
C ALA A 179 -17.82 -12.92 10.65
N ASN A 180 -16.94 -13.92 10.72
CA ASN A 180 -17.11 -15.04 11.66
C ASN A 180 -17.03 -14.58 13.12
N TRP A 181 -16.15 -13.64 13.44
CA TRP A 181 -16.04 -13.03 14.77
C TRP A 181 -17.34 -12.32 15.16
N TYR A 182 -17.91 -11.52 14.27
CA TYR A 182 -19.17 -10.82 14.49
C TYR A 182 -20.35 -11.80 14.66
N MET A 183 -20.46 -12.78 13.78
CA MET A 183 -21.59 -13.73 13.75
C MET A 183 -21.52 -14.81 14.83
N ARG A 184 -20.38 -14.98 15.55
CA ARG A 184 -20.25 -15.96 16.65
C ARG A 184 -21.17 -15.65 17.84
N GLU A 185 -21.45 -14.35 18.05
CA GLU A 185 -22.33 -13.91 19.15
C GLU A 185 -23.80 -14.18 18.76
N LYS A 186 -24.47 -14.92 19.63
CA LYS A 186 -25.87 -15.32 19.40
C LYS A 186 -26.85 -14.17 19.61
N ASP A 187 -26.57 -13.31 20.61
CA ASP A 187 -27.35 -12.09 20.86
C ASP A 187 -26.95 -10.99 19.87
N PRO A 188 -27.84 -10.61 18.90
CA PRO A 188 -27.51 -9.60 17.92
C PRO A 188 -27.09 -8.27 18.53
N ALA A 189 -27.65 -7.88 19.68
CA ALA A 189 -27.35 -6.62 20.35
C ALA A 189 -25.92 -6.57 20.93
N LYS A 190 -25.26 -7.70 21.11
CA LYS A 190 -23.87 -7.83 21.59
C LYS A 190 -22.86 -8.03 20.48
N ARG A 191 -23.29 -8.20 19.25
CA ARG A 191 -22.39 -8.38 18.10
C ARG A 191 -21.51 -7.17 17.90
N THR A 192 -20.21 -7.40 17.69
CA THR A 192 -19.24 -6.32 17.42
C THR A 192 -18.14 -6.79 16.47
N THR A 193 -17.71 -5.91 15.58
CA THR A 193 -16.52 -6.09 14.74
C THR A 193 -15.23 -5.72 15.46
N ARG A 194 -15.33 -5.18 16.68
CA ARG A 194 -14.17 -4.85 17.53
C ARG A 194 -13.60 -6.10 18.19
N TYR A 195 -12.39 -5.96 18.69
CA TYR A 195 -11.71 -6.96 19.51
C TYR A 195 -11.48 -8.30 18.80
N VAL A 196 -11.31 -8.28 17.49
CA VAL A 196 -10.81 -9.48 16.78
C VAL A 196 -9.46 -9.92 17.38
N PRO A 197 -9.20 -11.24 17.51
CA PRO A 197 -8.10 -11.73 18.34
C PRO A 197 -6.70 -11.54 17.74
N ARG A 198 -6.59 -11.07 16.50
CA ARG A 198 -5.36 -10.84 15.75
C ARG A 198 -5.57 -9.83 14.64
N LEU A 199 -4.48 -9.38 14.03
CA LEU A 199 -4.53 -8.57 12.81
C LEU A 199 -5.33 -9.28 11.72
N TYR A 200 -6.17 -8.54 11.01
CA TYR A 200 -7.02 -9.09 9.95
C TYR A 200 -6.26 -9.36 8.64
N GLN A 201 -5.10 -8.75 8.40
CA GLN A 201 -4.09 -9.26 7.49
C GLN A 201 -2.95 -9.83 8.35
N LYS A 202 -2.48 -11.01 8.03
CA LYS A 202 -1.62 -11.87 8.87
C LYS A 202 -0.47 -11.13 9.55
N TYR A 203 0.19 -10.20 8.85
CA TYR A 203 1.37 -9.49 9.35
C TYR A 203 1.10 -8.01 9.58
N ILE A 204 0.50 -7.33 8.59
CA ILE A 204 0.52 -5.88 8.51
C ILE A 204 -0.83 -5.21 8.83
N GLY A 205 -1.89 -5.99 9.06
CA GLY A 205 -3.20 -5.47 9.49
C GLY A 205 -3.70 -4.35 8.57
N HIS A 206 -3.91 -3.17 9.14
CA HIS A 206 -4.39 -1.97 8.41
C HIS A 206 -3.38 -1.45 7.38
N ASP A 207 -2.09 -1.76 7.54
CA ASP A 207 -1.05 -1.36 6.60
C ASP A 207 -1.09 -2.16 5.28
N ASN A 208 -2.06 -3.06 5.09
CA ASN A 208 -2.30 -3.66 3.78
C ASN A 208 -2.69 -2.61 2.72
N ASN A 209 -3.17 -1.42 3.15
CA ASN A 209 -3.31 -0.23 2.30
C ASN A 209 -2.11 0.74 2.41
N ARG A 210 -0.92 0.23 2.74
CA ARG A 210 0.36 0.95 2.76
C ARG A 210 1.44 0.21 1.97
N ASP A 211 1.14 -0.99 1.46
CA ASP A 211 2.09 -1.90 0.81
C ASP A 211 2.12 -1.78 -0.72
N PHE A 212 1.30 -0.92 -1.34
CA PHE A 212 1.17 -0.89 -2.81
C PHE A 212 2.37 -0.30 -3.56
N TYR A 213 3.32 0.35 -2.89
CA TYR A 213 4.59 0.77 -3.49
C TYR A 213 5.73 -0.24 -3.23
N MET A 214 5.68 -0.98 -2.13
CA MET A 214 6.64 -2.04 -1.78
C MET A 214 6.27 -3.40 -2.39
N ILE A 215 4.98 -3.70 -2.43
CA ILE A 215 4.40 -4.94 -2.99
C ILE A 215 5.02 -6.18 -2.32
N THR A 216 4.95 -6.22 -0.98
CA THR A 216 5.58 -7.28 -0.18
C THR A 216 4.63 -8.43 0.12
N GLN A 217 3.34 -8.15 0.35
CA GLN A 217 2.37 -9.15 0.76
C GLN A 217 1.75 -9.88 -0.44
N PRO A 218 1.31 -11.14 -0.29
CA PRO A 218 0.71 -11.91 -1.38
C PRO A 218 -0.51 -11.22 -2.00
N GLU A 219 -1.37 -10.63 -1.17
CA GLU A 219 -2.58 -9.94 -1.59
C GLU A 219 -2.23 -8.73 -2.46
N THR A 220 -1.31 -7.90 -2.00
CA THR A 220 -0.85 -6.72 -2.74
C THR A 220 -0.17 -7.12 -4.06
N LYS A 221 0.61 -8.21 -4.07
CA LYS A 221 1.21 -8.76 -5.31
C LYS A 221 0.15 -9.15 -6.32
N ALA A 222 -0.91 -9.82 -5.87
CA ALA A 222 -1.99 -10.27 -6.74
C ALA A 222 -2.75 -9.09 -7.35
N ILE A 223 -3.13 -8.10 -6.53
CA ILE A 223 -3.87 -6.92 -6.97
C ILE A 223 -3.01 -6.03 -7.89
N SER A 224 -1.75 -5.76 -7.53
CA SER A 224 -0.83 -4.95 -8.35
C SER A 224 -0.57 -5.58 -9.71
N ARG A 225 -0.47 -6.91 -9.79
CA ARG A 225 -0.35 -7.63 -11.08
C ARG A 225 -1.58 -7.41 -11.96
N VAL A 226 -2.79 -7.49 -11.40
CA VAL A 226 -4.03 -7.18 -12.13
C VAL A 226 -3.99 -5.75 -12.65
N MET A 227 -3.62 -4.78 -11.81
CA MET A 227 -3.64 -3.36 -12.13
C MET A 227 -2.57 -2.95 -13.15
N TYR A 228 -1.32 -3.36 -12.96
CA TYR A 228 -0.17 -2.77 -13.66
C TYR A 228 0.48 -3.67 -14.70
N LEU A 229 0.13 -4.95 -14.75
CA LEU A 229 0.70 -5.91 -15.70
C LEU A 229 -0.35 -6.57 -16.59
N GLU A 230 -1.63 -6.59 -16.15
CA GLU A 230 -2.65 -7.31 -16.88
C GLU A 230 -3.76 -6.45 -17.46
N TRP A 231 -4.45 -5.62 -16.65
CA TRP A 231 -5.68 -4.96 -17.06
C TRP A 231 -5.58 -3.46 -17.27
N PHE A 232 -4.68 -2.77 -16.56
CA PHE A 232 -4.46 -1.33 -16.67
C PHE A 232 -5.76 -0.51 -16.58
N PRO A 233 -6.52 -0.62 -15.47
CA PRO A 233 -7.81 0.01 -15.35
C PRO A 233 -7.70 1.54 -15.49
N GLN A 234 -8.68 2.16 -16.15
CA GLN A 234 -8.74 3.61 -16.28
C GLN A 234 -9.25 4.26 -15.00
N ILE A 235 -10.12 3.54 -14.25
CA ILE A 235 -10.66 3.98 -12.95
C ILE A 235 -10.47 2.85 -11.94
N VAL A 236 -9.96 3.22 -10.75
CA VAL A 236 -9.79 2.33 -9.59
C VAL A 236 -10.56 2.93 -8.44
N TYR A 237 -11.53 2.19 -7.91
CA TYR A 237 -12.35 2.64 -6.81
C TYR A 237 -12.18 1.73 -5.59
N ASN A 238 -11.73 2.34 -4.49
CA ASN A 238 -11.42 1.66 -3.23
C ASN A 238 -12.43 2.06 -2.15
N HIS A 239 -13.18 1.09 -1.62
CA HIS A 239 -14.17 1.30 -0.55
C HIS A 239 -13.55 1.25 0.83
N HIS A 240 -13.81 2.32 1.63
CA HIS A 240 -13.46 2.43 3.04
C HIS A 240 -14.65 2.82 3.92
N GLN A 241 -14.48 2.67 5.23
CA GLN A 241 -15.57 2.84 6.20
C GLN A 241 -15.12 3.64 7.42
N THR A 242 -14.94 4.96 7.22
CA THR A 242 -14.70 5.92 8.30
C THR A 242 -15.37 7.25 7.94
N GLY A 243 -16.69 7.33 8.07
CA GLY A 243 -17.43 8.53 7.70
C GLY A 243 -17.05 9.73 8.58
N PRO A 244 -16.88 10.95 7.99
CA PRO A 244 -16.66 12.15 8.78
C PRO A 244 -17.87 12.47 9.67
N ALA A 245 -17.63 12.99 10.88
CA ALA A 245 -18.72 13.35 11.79
C ALA A 245 -19.73 14.31 11.13
N GLY A 246 -21.02 14.00 11.25
CA GLY A 246 -22.12 14.79 10.65
C GLY A 246 -22.27 14.66 9.13
N ALA A 247 -21.57 13.69 8.53
CA ALA A 247 -21.74 13.24 7.15
C ALA A 247 -21.88 11.71 7.14
N VAL A 248 -22.35 11.15 6.03
CA VAL A 248 -22.50 9.70 5.89
C VAL A 248 -21.49 9.09 4.94
N LEU A 249 -20.91 9.90 4.06
CA LEU A 249 -19.95 9.48 3.09
C LEU A 249 -19.03 10.65 2.70
N PHE A 250 -17.73 10.37 2.60
CA PHE A 250 -16.78 11.22 1.88
C PHE A 250 -16.43 10.58 0.55
N CYS A 251 -16.34 11.35 -0.53
CA CYS A 251 -15.71 10.97 -1.79
C CYS A 251 -14.99 12.18 -2.42
N SER A 252 -14.19 11.91 -3.47
CA SER A 252 -13.54 12.99 -4.25
C SER A 252 -14.56 14.03 -4.75
N PRO A 253 -14.16 15.27 -5.00
CA PRO A 253 -12.79 15.85 -5.01
C PRO A 253 -12.08 15.84 -3.66
N PHE A 254 -10.75 15.63 -3.72
CA PHE A 254 -9.89 15.68 -2.53
C PHE A 254 -9.43 17.12 -2.24
N ARG A 255 -8.89 17.34 -1.01
CA ARG A 255 -8.18 18.57 -0.69
C ARG A 255 -6.75 18.55 -1.23
N ASP A 256 -6.14 19.72 -1.29
CA ASP A 256 -4.68 19.84 -1.51
C ASP A 256 -3.87 19.18 -0.35
N PRO A 257 -2.60 18.80 -0.57
CA PRO A 257 -1.90 18.86 -1.85
C PRO A 257 -2.10 17.58 -2.67
N PHE A 258 -1.89 17.69 -3.99
CA PHE A 258 -1.59 16.53 -4.83
C PHE A 258 -0.10 16.45 -5.14
N ASN A 259 0.39 15.26 -5.54
CA ASN A 259 1.81 15.10 -5.85
C ASN A 259 2.15 15.72 -7.22
N TYR A 260 3.26 16.45 -7.30
CA TYR A 260 3.65 17.22 -8.48
C TYR A 260 4.18 16.38 -9.64
N PHE A 261 4.39 15.07 -9.46
CA PHE A 261 4.81 14.16 -10.51
C PHE A 261 3.66 13.76 -11.44
N PHE A 262 2.41 13.93 -11.03
CA PHE A 262 1.25 13.54 -11.82
C PHE A 262 1.14 14.30 -13.14
N ASP A 263 0.55 13.64 -14.15
CA ASP A 263 -0.01 14.36 -15.27
C ASP A 263 -1.23 15.18 -14.80
N PRO A 264 -1.40 16.43 -15.28
CA PRO A 264 -2.53 17.27 -14.89
C PRO A 264 -3.92 16.66 -15.15
N LEU A 265 -4.04 15.69 -16.06
CA LEU A 265 -5.28 14.95 -16.30
C LEU A 265 -5.68 14.04 -15.12
N VAL A 266 -4.75 13.68 -14.22
CA VAL A 266 -5.08 12.85 -13.06
C VAL A 266 -5.97 13.62 -12.08
N PRO A 267 -5.57 14.77 -11.49
CA PRO A 267 -6.44 15.50 -10.55
C PRO A 267 -7.75 15.95 -11.18
N VAL A 268 -7.74 16.40 -12.44
CA VAL A 268 -8.96 16.81 -13.14
C VAL A 268 -9.90 15.61 -13.40
N GLY A 269 -9.35 14.45 -13.72
CA GLY A 269 -10.11 13.21 -13.87
C GLY A 269 -10.73 12.73 -12.55
N ILE A 270 -10.01 12.86 -11.43
CA ILE A 270 -10.53 12.60 -10.09
C ILE A 270 -11.72 13.51 -9.77
N ASP A 271 -11.62 14.80 -10.09
CA ASP A 271 -12.70 15.77 -9.87
C ASP A 271 -13.92 15.47 -10.74
N LEU A 272 -13.71 15.08 -11.99
CA LEU A 272 -14.78 14.68 -12.90
C LEU A 272 -15.59 13.51 -12.34
N VAL A 273 -14.91 12.44 -11.93
CA VAL A 273 -15.56 11.24 -11.36
C VAL A 273 -16.27 11.59 -10.05
N GLY A 274 -15.61 12.31 -9.15
CA GLY A 274 -16.18 12.72 -7.87
C GLY A 274 -17.41 13.61 -8.03
N SER A 275 -17.39 14.56 -8.99
CA SER A 275 -18.54 15.41 -9.28
C SER A 275 -19.73 14.62 -9.84
N ALA A 276 -19.48 13.57 -10.63
CA ALA A 276 -20.54 12.66 -11.09
C ALA A 276 -21.18 11.91 -9.91
N MET A 277 -20.37 11.43 -8.95
CA MET A 277 -20.87 10.77 -7.74
C MET A 277 -21.76 11.72 -6.92
N HIS A 278 -21.30 12.94 -6.62
CA HIS A 278 -22.09 13.92 -5.87
C HIS A 278 -23.37 14.31 -6.60
N THR A 279 -23.31 14.47 -7.92
CA THR A 279 -24.51 14.78 -8.74
C THR A 279 -25.54 13.65 -8.59
N ARG A 280 -25.13 12.40 -8.63
CA ARG A 280 -26.03 11.26 -8.48
C ARG A 280 -26.63 11.17 -7.08
N PHE A 281 -25.86 11.37 -6.03
CA PHE A 281 -26.36 11.42 -4.65
C PHE A 281 -27.46 12.47 -4.49
N VAL A 282 -27.22 13.69 -4.99
CA VAL A 282 -28.23 14.77 -4.92
C VAL A 282 -29.47 14.45 -5.75
N ALA A 283 -29.29 13.93 -6.97
CA ALA A 283 -30.40 13.56 -7.87
C ALA A 283 -31.28 12.44 -7.31
N GLU A 284 -30.66 11.48 -6.56
CA GLU A 284 -31.38 10.41 -5.87
C GLU A 284 -31.94 10.83 -4.50
N GLY A 285 -31.80 12.10 -4.10
CA GLY A 285 -32.27 12.61 -2.80
C GLY A 285 -31.48 12.06 -1.60
N LYS A 286 -30.20 11.72 -1.78
CA LYS A 286 -29.31 11.13 -0.77
C LYS A 286 -28.39 12.19 -0.15
N PRO A 287 -28.74 12.78 1.03
CA PRO A 287 -27.95 13.80 1.71
C PRO A 287 -26.72 13.24 2.42
N GLY A 288 -25.81 14.12 2.84
CA GLY A 288 -24.70 13.79 3.74
C GLY A 288 -23.42 13.33 3.05
N ALA A 289 -23.33 13.41 1.70
CA ALA A 289 -22.06 13.18 1.00
C ALA A 289 -21.19 14.45 1.04
N THR A 290 -19.94 14.32 1.53
CA THR A 290 -18.98 15.42 1.66
C THR A 290 -17.73 15.19 0.79
N MET A 291 -16.97 16.27 0.53
CA MET A 291 -15.79 16.30 -0.33
C MET A 291 -14.74 17.30 0.17
N ARG A 292 -13.59 17.37 -0.49
CA ARG A 292 -12.56 18.41 -0.27
C ARG A 292 -12.15 18.53 1.20
N SER A 293 -12.30 19.73 1.76
CA SER A 293 -11.99 20.03 3.18
C SER A 293 -12.96 19.41 4.19
N GLY A 294 -14.01 18.74 3.74
CA GLY A 294 -14.89 17.96 4.62
C GLY A 294 -14.24 16.78 5.31
N ALA A 295 -13.06 16.36 4.85
CA ALA A 295 -12.20 15.36 5.49
C ALA A 295 -10.72 15.62 5.16
N GLY A 296 -9.80 14.88 5.84
CA GLY A 296 -8.36 15.10 5.72
C GLY A 296 -7.67 14.47 4.49
N TYR A 297 -8.41 13.85 3.58
CA TYR A 297 -7.82 13.05 2.49
C TYR A 297 -7.22 13.92 1.38
N SER A 298 -5.97 13.64 1.01
CA SER A 298 -5.23 14.26 -0.09
C SER A 298 -4.69 13.20 -1.06
N THR A 299 -3.94 13.60 -2.09
CA THR A 299 -3.43 12.69 -3.14
C THR A 299 -1.92 12.77 -3.29
N TRP A 300 -1.20 12.79 -2.17
CA TRP A 300 0.26 12.96 -2.16
C TRP A 300 1.03 11.65 -2.27
N TRP A 301 0.74 10.69 -1.43
CA TRP A 301 1.57 9.51 -1.21
C TRP A 301 1.26 8.35 -2.17
N ASN A 302 2.26 7.52 -2.52
CA ASN A 302 2.16 6.45 -3.51
C ASN A 302 1.92 5.04 -2.94
N GLY A 303 1.66 4.88 -1.65
CA GLY A 303 1.65 3.56 -1.01
C GLY A 303 0.28 2.93 -0.78
N GLY A 304 -0.82 3.64 -1.00
CA GLY A 304 -2.18 3.10 -0.91
C GLY A 304 -2.71 2.60 -2.26
N LEU A 305 -3.71 1.72 -2.25
CA LEU A 305 -4.29 1.14 -3.46
C LEU A 305 -4.78 2.23 -4.45
N ARG A 306 -5.59 3.17 -3.97
CA ARG A 306 -6.05 4.27 -4.83
C ARG A 306 -4.93 5.24 -5.21
N SER A 307 -4.02 5.51 -4.29
CA SER A 307 -3.03 6.57 -4.48
C SER A 307 -1.86 6.13 -5.37
N THR A 308 -1.44 4.86 -5.34
CA THR A 308 -0.45 4.35 -6.29
C THR A 308 -0.95 4.38 -7.73
N SER A 309 -2.27 4.27 -7.96
CA SER A 309 -2.87 4.34 -9.30
C SER A 309 -2.64 5.69 -9.98
N TYR A 310 -2.56 6.80 -9.24
CA TYR A 310 -2.26 8.12 -9.79
C TYR A 310 -0.89 8.19 -10.49
N PHE A 311 0.09 7.52 -9.89
CA PHE A 311 1.45 7.44 -10.42
C PHE A 311 1.55 6.51 -11.65
N HIS A 312 0.47 5.78 -11.94
CA HIS A 312 0.32 4.92 -13.11
C HIS A 312 -0.70 5.46 -14.13
N ASN A 313 -0.98 6.77 -14.09
CA ASN A 313 -1.91 7.46 -15.00
C ASN A 313 -3.36 6.94 -14.93
N MET A 314 -3.80 6.45 -13.78
CA MET A 314 -5.15 5.96 -13.54
C MET A 314 -5.90 6.90 -12.61
N ILE A 315 -7.23 6.93 -12.70
CA ILE A 315 -8.08 7.73 -11.82
C ILE A 315 -8.43 6.91 -10.59
N GLY A 316 -7.78 7.22 -9.46
CA GLY A 316 -8.02 6.56 -8.19
C GLY A 316 -9.07 7.28 -7.35
N ILE A 317 -10.09 6.57 -6.89
CA ILE A 317 -11.17 7.09 -6.06
C ILE A 317 -11.22 6.32 -4.75
N LEU A 318 -11.56 6.98 -3.65
CA LEU A 318 -12.03 6.31 -2.44
C LEU A 318 -13.38 6.88 -2.02
N THR A 319 -14.12 6.07 -1.28
CA THR A 319 -15.16 6.55 -0.37
C THR A 319 -14.82 6.15 1.05
N GLU A 320 -15.19 7.04 1.97
CA GLU A 320 -15.18 6.78 3.41
C GLU A 320 -16.61 6.91 3.90
N SER A 321 -17.26 5.78 4.13
CA SER A 321 -18.67 5.74 4.47
C SER A 321 -18.86 5.39 5.93
N ILE A 322 -19.93 5.88 6.57
CA ILE A 322 -20.40 5.24 7.79
C ILE A 322 -21.04 3.90 7.41
N GLY A 323 -20.86 2.88 8.21
CA GLY A 323 -21.41 1.59 7.86
C GLY A 323 -21.09 0.55 8.89
N ASN A 324 -21.97 0.38 9.86
CA ASN A 324 -21.89 -0.72 10.81
C ASN A 324 -23.04 -1.68 10.57
N PRO A 325 -22.80 -2.98 10.67
CA PRO A 325 -23.90 -3.95 10.68
C PRO A 325 -24.81 -3.81 11.91
N THR A 326 -24.36 -3.05 12.92
CA THR A 326 -25.17 -2.58 14.05
C THR A 326 -25.62 -1.15 13.77
N PRO A 327 -26.92 -0.81 13.89
CA PRO A 327 -27.42 0.54 13.66
C PRO A 327 -26.69 1.60 14.48
N VAL A 328 -26.43 2.75 13.87
CA VAL A 328 -25.77 3.90 14.50
C VAL A 328 -26.65 5.15 14.44
N GLU A 329 -26.34 6.16 15.26
CA GLU A 329 -27.01 7.45 15.21
C GLU A 329 -26.13 8.48 14.48
N ILE A 330 -26.71 9.22 13.54
CA ILE A 330 -26.09 10.43 12.98
C ILE A 330 -26.33 11.56 13.98
N PRO A 331 -25.26 12.14 14.56
CA PRO A 331 -25.39 13.15 15.59
C PRO A 331 -25.88 14.50 15.01
N PHE A 332 -26.55 15.30 15.82
CA PHE A 332 -26.83 16.69 15.49
C PHE A 332 -25.57 17.54 15.69
N LEU A 333 -25.01 18.04 14.60
CA LEU A 333 -23.90 19.00 14.57
C LEU A 333 -24.37 20.27 13.85
N PRO A 334 -24.65 21.38 14.57
CA PRO A 334 -25.19 22.61 13.99
C PRO A 334 -24.36 23.14 12.82
N GLU A 335 -23.04 23.11 12.92
CA GLU A 335 -22.11 23.60 11.89
C GLU A 335 -22.11 22.74 10.61
N LYS A 336 -22.67 21.54 10.67
CA LYS A 336 -22.83 20.63 9.52
C LYS A 336 -24.21 20.73 8.85
N GLN A 337 -25.11 21.55 9.41
CA GLN A 337 -26.45 21.75 8.82
C GLN A 337 -26.48 22.89 7.79
N LEU A 338 -25.43 23.72 7.73
CA LEU A 338 -25.33 24.76 6.71
C LEU A 338 -24.71 24.19 5.43
N PRO A 339 -25.41 24.26 4.26
CA PRO A 339 -24.85 23.87 2.98
C PRO A 339 -23.57 24.64 2.65
N LYS A 340 -22.53 23.93 2.20
CA LYS A 340 -21.23 24.46 1.81
C LYS A 340 -20.72 23.75 0.55
N ASN A 341 -19.69 24.29 -0.09
CA ASN A 341 -19.08 23.66 -1.28
C ASN A 341 -18.51 22.26 -1.00
N ASP A 342 -18.16 21.96 0.24
CA ASP A 342 -17.66 20.65 0.66
C ASP A 342 -18.77 19.73 1.23
N LEU A 343 -19.96 20.25 1.50
CA LEU A 343 -21.16 19.52 1.93
C LEU A 343 -22.42 20.21 1.37
N PRO A 344 -22.72 20.05 0.08
CA PRO A 344 -23.80 20.80 -0.58
C PRO A 344 -25.21 20.37 -0.16
N PHE A 345 -25.38 19.14 0.33
CA PHE A 345 -26.65 18.58 0.78
C PHE A 345 -26.49 17.95 2.17
N PRO A 346 -26.58 18.74 3.26
CA PRO A 346 -26.48 18.26 4.64
C PRO A 346 -27.54 17.22 4.99
N ILE A 347 -27.20 16.33 5.94
CA ILE A 347 -28.10 15.31 6.45
C ILE A 347 -28.62 15.70 7.85
N ALA A 348 -29.91 15.50 8.10
CA ALA A 348 -30.51 15.67 9.42
C ALA A 348 -30.11 14.52 10.37
N PRO A 349 -30.07 14.77 11.70
CA PRO A 349 -29.87 13.73 12.71
C PRO A 349 -30.91 12.63 12.55
N GLN A 350 -30.48 11.37 12.51
CA GLN A 350 -31.37 10.24 12.37
C GLN A 350 -30.67 8.93 12.75
N LYS A 351 -31.47 7.89 13.03
CA LYS A 351 -30.97 6.52 13.09
C LYS A 351 -30.56 6.07 11.71
N TRP A 352 -29.37 5.47 11.62
CA TRP A 352 -28.79 5.00 10.37
C TRP A 352 -28.65 3.47 10.40
N LEU A 353 -29.24 2.84 9.40
CA LEU A 353 -29.25 1.38 9.25
C LEU A 353 -28.17 0.95 8.26
N PHE A 354 -27.70 -0.29 8.40
CA PHE A 354 -26.64 -0.82 7.53
C PHE A 354 -27.05 -0.86 6.05
N ARG A 355 -28.32 -1.16 5.76
CA ARG A 355 -28.85 -1.13 4.39
C ARG A 355 -28.67 0.22 3.72
N GLN A 356 -28.85 1.32 4.42
CA GLN A 356 -28.63 2.66 3.86
C GLN A 356 -27.19 2.85 3.41
N SER A 357 -26.21 2.36 4.16
CA SER A 357 -24.80 2.42 3.75
C SER A 357 -24.54 1.59 2.47
N VAL A 358 -25.12 0.41 2.36
CA VAL A 358 -25.03 -0.40 1.13
C VAL A 358 -25.64 0.35 -0.06
N GLU A 359 -26.82 0.96 0.10
CA GLU A 359 -27.47 1.72 -0.95
C GLU A 359 -26.68 2.96 -1.39
N TYR A 360 -25.99 3.64 -0.46
CA TYR A 360 -25.09 4.74 -0.81
C TYR A 360 -23.86 4.22 -1.59
N SER A 361 -23.29 3.11 -1.19
CA SER A 361 -22.17 2.49 -1.92
C SER A 361 -22.58 2.10 -3.34
N ILE A 362 -23.72 1.46 -3.52
CA ILE A 362 -24.25 1.10 -4.85
C ILE A 362 -24.51 2.37 -5.70
N THR A 363 -25.02 3.46 -5.10
CA THR A 363 -25.15 4.74 -5.82
C THR A 363 -23.80 5.27 -6.30
N ALA A 364 -22.76 5.17 -5.48
CA ALA A 364 -21.40 5.58 -5.84
C ALA A 364 -20.85 4.71 -6.98
N ASP A 365 -20.97 3.38 -6.88
CA ASP A 365 -20.57 2.44 -7.93
C ASP A 365 -21.23 2.75 -9.26
N ARG A 366 -22.57 2.89 -9.23
CA ARG A 366 -23.35 3.18 -10.44
C ARG A 366 -23.02 4.54 -11.02
N ALA A 367 -22.71 5.56 -10.22
CA ALA A 367 -22.28 6.87 -10.72
C ALA A 367 -20.98 6.75 -11.54
N ILE A 368 -20.01 5.99 -11.04
CA ILE A 368 -18.74 5.76 -11.72
C ILE A 368 -18.97 4.97 -13.01
N LEU A 369 -19.72 3.87 -12.93
CA LEU A 369 -19.98 2.99 -14.08
C LEU A 369 -20.83 3.69 -15.17
N ASP A 370 -21.82 4.49 -14.77
CA ASP A 370 -22.62 5.30 -15.71
C ASP A 370 -21.73 6.32 -16.44
N LEU A 371 -20.91 7.07 -15.73
CA LEU A 371 -19.96 8.03 -16.32
C LEU A 371 -19.00 7.33 -17.29
N ALA A 372 -18.38 6.23 -16.85
CA ALA A 372 -17.47 5.45 -17.67
C ALA A 372 -18.15 4.93 -18.96
N SER A 373 -19.40 4.44 -18.84
CA SER A 373 -20.16 3.93 -19.99
C SER A 373 -20.62 5.01 -20.98
N ARG A 374 -20.75 6.25 -20.53
CA ARG A 374 -21.12 7.40 -21.39
C ARG A 374 -19.91 8.03 -22.07
N MET A 375 -18.71 7.87 -21.51
CA MET A 375 -17.48 8.52 -21.98
C MET A 375 -16.32 7.52 -22.20
N PRO A 376 -16.56 6.38 -22.87
CA PRO A 376 -15.53 5.33 -22.93
C PRO A 376 -14.27 5.79 -23.64
N GLU A 377 -14.37 6.45 -24.78
CA GLU A 377 -13.22 6.94 -25.56
C GLU A 377 -12.42 8.00 -24.78
N HIS A 378 -13.09 8.81 -23.97
CA HIS A 378 -12.42 9.81 -23.11
C HIS A 378 -11.45 9.17 -22.14
N PHE A 379 -11.89 8.18 -21.38
CA PHE A 379 -11.05 7.51 -20.39
C PHE A 379 -9.94 6.69 -21.04
N LEU A 380 -10.28 5.94 -22.09
CA LEU A 380 -9.30 5.13 -22.84
C LEU A 380 -8.25 5.99 -23.57
N PHE A 381 -8.66 7.12 -24.14
CA PHE A 381 -7.70 8.00 -24.81
C PHE A 381 -6.85 8.82 -23.81
N ASN A 382 -7.41 9.19 -22.66
CA ASN A 382 -6.67 9.97 -21.67
C ASN A 382 -5.56 9.16 -20.97
N ILE A 383 -5.74 7.87 -20.71
CA ILE A 383 -4.65 7.05 -20.16
C ILE A 383 -3.47 6.98 -21.15
N PHE A 384 -3.76 6.89 -22.46
CA PHE A 384 -2.74 6.99 -23.51
C PHE A 384 -2.05 8.36 -23.48
N ARG A 385 -2.82 9.46 -23.43
CA ARG A 385 -2.26 10.82 -23.42
C ARG A 385 -1.35 11.06 -22.25
N MET A 386 -1.76 10.65 -21.04
CA MET A 386 -0.94 10.75 -19.83
C MET A 386 0.35 9.92 -19.92
N GLY A 387 0.25 8.70 -20.46
CA GLY A 387 1.41 7.83 -20.69
C GLY A 387 2.37 8.45 -21.72
N LYS A 388 1.86 8.95 -22.84
CA LYS A 388 2.65 9.64 -23.88
C LYS A 388 3.33 10.89 -23.32
N ASN A 389 2.61 11.74 -22.58
CA ASN A 389 3.18 12.91 -21.93
C ASN A 389 4.32 12.54 -20.98
N SER A 390 4.17 11.44 -20.21
CA SER A 390 5.20 10.93 -19.31
C SER A 390 6.45 10.47 -20.07
N ILE A 391 6.29 9.74 -21.17
CA ILE A 391 7.38 9.32 -22.06
C ILE A 391 8.11 10.55 -22.62
N GLU A 392 7.38 11.51 -23.17
CA GLU A 392 7.96 12.74 -23.72
C GLU A 392 8.72 13.57 -22.68
N ARG A 393 8.15 13.73 -21.46
CA ARG A 393 8.83 14.43 -20.35
C ARG A 393 10.09 13.70 -19.91
N GLY A 394 10.10 12.39 -19.91
CA GLY A 394 11.28 11.57 -19.62
C GLY A 394 12.32 11.59 -20.73
N GLY A 395 11.88 11.75 -21.98
CA GLY A 395 12.72 11.80 -23.17
C GLY A 395 13.38 13.16 -23.47
N ARG A 396 13.07 14.25 -22.74
CA ARG A 396 13.59 15.60 -22.95
C ARG A 396 13.83 16.34 -21.63
N ASP A 397 14.46 17.49 -21.67
CA ASP A 397 14.59 18.35 -20.52
C ASP A 397 13.21 18.77 -20.00
N HIS A 398 12.99 18.53 -18.74
CA HIS A 398 11.76 18.85 -18.03
C HIS A 398 12.09 19.26 -16.58
N TRP A 399 11.22 20.06 -15.99
CA TRP A 399 11.35 20.55 -14.62
C TRP A 399 10.03 20.38 -13.88
N THR A 400 10.00 19.54 -12.88
CA THR A 400 8.90 19.49 -11.92
C THR A 400 9.09 20.62 -10.92
N VAL A 401 8.13 21.55 -10.88
CA VAL A 401 8.16 22.65 -9.91
C VAL A 401 7.73 22.11 -8.56
N SER A 402 8.48 22.47 -7.51
CA SER A 402 8.25 22.05 -6.14
C SER A 402 8.29 23.26 -5.17
N PRO A 403 7.78 23.13 -3.94
CA PRO A 403 7.79 24.21 -2.94
C PRO A 403 9.17 24.81 -2.73
N ARG A 404 10.20 23.99 -2.59
CA ARG A 404 11.59 24.48 -2.41
C ARG A 404 12.08 25.33 -3.57
N ARG A 405 11.66 25.03 -4.80
CA ARG A 405 12.00 25.85 -5.98
C ARG A 405 11.27 27.19 -5.97
N ILE A 406 10.00 27.20 -5.54
CA ILE A 406 9.25 28.45 -5.37
C ILE A 406 9.92 29.32 -4.29
N GLU A 407 10.29 28.73 -3.14
CA GLU A 407 11.04 29.43 -2.09
C GLU A 407 12.35 30.05 -2.61
N ALA A 408 13.09 29.33 -3.46
CA ALA A 408 14.30 29.87 -4.08
C ALA A 408 14.02 31.11 -4.95
N VAL A 409 12.91 31.11 -5.70
CA VAL A 409 12.46 32.27 -6.47
C VAL A 409 12.09 33.42 -5.53
N GLU A 410 11.33 33.17 -4.48
CA GLU A 410 10.94 34.19 -3.50
C GLU A 410 12.13 34.79 -2.78
N GLN A 411 13.10 33.96 -2.40
CA GLN A 411 14.36 34.43 -1.80
C GLN A 411 15.18 35.33 -2.76
N ALA A 412 15.26 34.98 -4.04
CA ALA A 412 15.91 35.78 -5.06
C ALA A 412 15.22 37.15 -5.25
N ILE A 413 13.89 37.16 -5.35
CA ILE A 413 13.09 38.37 -5.43
C ILE A 413 13.31 39.26 -4.19
N LYS A 414 13.29 38.67 -3.01
CA LYS A 414 13.53 39.40 -1.73
C LYS A 414 14.93 39.95 -1.66
N LYS A 415 15.95 39.18 -2.06
CA LYS A 415 17.37 39.61 -2.09
C LYS A 415 17.56 40.80 -3.01
N ASP A 416 16.93 40.78 -4.19
CA ASP A 416 17.01 41.86 -5.16
C ASP A 416 16.09 43.06 -4.79
N ASN A 417 15.32 42.95 -3.71
CA ASN A 417 14.37 43.95 -3.23
C ASN A 417 13.36 44.42 -4.33
N VAL A 418 12.92 43.50 -5.15
CA VAL A 418 12.03 43.78 -6.28
C VAL A 418 10.59 43.81 -5.82
N LYS A 419 9.86 44.86 -6.18
CA LYS A 419 8.42 44.97 -5.96
C LYS A 419 7.66 44.49 -7.20
N PRO A 420 6.46 43.91 -7.04
CA PRO A 420 5.64 43.59 -8.19
C PRO A 420 5.31 44.82 -9.03
N VAL A 421 5.43 44.70 -10.35
CA VAL A 421 5.13 45.74 -11.33
C VAL A 421 3.80 45.47 -12.02
N GLY A 422 3.19 46.51 -12.57
CA GLY A 422 1.85 46.40 -13.20
C GLY A 422 0.70 46.67 -12.23
N ALA A 423 -0.56 46.60 -12.74
CA ALA A 423 -1.74 46.83 -11.98
C ALA A 423 -2.83 45.78 -12.25
N GLY A 424 -3.70 45.48 -11.29
CA GLY A 424 -4.76 44.50 -11.43
C GLY A 424 -4.22 43.10 -11.77
N PHE A 425 -4.81 42.45 -12.76
CA PHE A 425 -4.40 41.08 -13.19
C PHE A 425 -3.03 41.03 -13.89
N SER A 426 -2.44 42.15 -14.30
CA SER A 426 -1.10 42.21 -14.88
C SER A 426 0.00 42.47 -13.85
N ARG A 427 -0.35 42.58 -12.55
CA ARG A 427 0.62 42.76 -11.47
C ARG A 427 1.42 41.48 -11.23
N GLY A 428 2.72 41.55 -11.39
CA GLY A 428 3.62 40.40 -11.22
C GLY A 428 5.09 40.80 -11.09
N TYR A 429 5.94 39.80 -10.99
CA TYR A 429 7.39 39.97 -10.96
C TYR A 429 7.99 39.85 -12.37
N PRO A 430 9.18 40.45 -12.63
CA PRO A 430 9.84 40.30 -13.92
C PRO A 430 10.09 38.88 -14.34
N PRO A 431 9.86 38.51 -15.63
CA PRO A 431 10.00 37.14 -16.12
C PRO A 431 11.35 36.46 -15.88
N LYS A 432 12.42 37.25 -15.68
CA LYS A 432 13.78 36.75 -15.39
C LYS A 432 13.82 35.79 -14.17
N TYR A 433 12.91 35.96 -13.20
CA TYR A 433 12.84 35.06 -12.03
C TYR A 433 12.27 33.71 -12.36
N TYR A 434 11.56 33.57 -13.47
CA TYR A 434 11.10 32.26 -13.95
C TYR A 434 12.26 31.34 -14.38
N GLU A 435 13.38 31.92 -14.81
CA GLU A 435 14.58 31.16 -15.20
C GLU A 435 15.19 30.37 -14.03
N ILE A 436 14.96 30.80 -12.78
CA ILE A 436 15.37 30.06 -11.58
C ILE A 436 14.67 28.68 -11.54
N LEU A 437 13.42 28.62 -11.99
CA LEU A 437 12.69 27.35 -12.10
C LEU A 437 13.21 26.46 -13.24
N ARG A 438 14.03 27.01 -14.14
CA ARG A 438 14.62 26.34 -15.30
C ARG A 438 16.12 26.11 -15.18
N ASP A 439 16.66 26.20 -13.95
CA ASP A 439 18.06 25.87 -13.68
C ASP A 439 18.41 24.49 -14.26
N PRO A 440 19.40 24.37 -15.16
CA PRO A 440 19.82 23.10 -15.75
C PRO A 440 20.20 22.04 -14.73
N ALA A 441 20.77 22.40 -13.60
CA ALA A 441 21.14 21.48 -12.52
C ALA A 441 19.92 20.89 -11.79
N ALA A 442 18.77 21.57 -11.86
CA ALA A 442 17.53 21.17 -11.22
C ALA A 442 16.56 20.47 -12.20
N ARG A 443 17.03 20.03 -13.36
CA ARG A 443 16.23 19.22 -14.30
C ARG A 443 15.79 17.91 -13.66
N ASP A 444 14.64 17.43 -14.09
CA ASP A 444 14.21 16.08 -13.79
C ASP A 444 15.14 15.06 -14.47
N PRO A 445 15.36 13.88 -13.87
CA PRO A 445 16.28 12.90 -14.43
C PRO A 445 15.74 12.28 -15.72
N ARG A 446 16.65 11.88 -16.60
CA ARG A 446 16.41 11.05 -17.77
C ARG A 446 16.44 9.57 -17.43
N GLY A 447 16.98 9.23 -16.28
CA GLY A 447 17.03 7.89 -15.74
C GLY A 447 17.92 7.75 -14.52
N TYR A 448 17.97 6.51 -14.06
CA TYR A 448 18.77 6.11 -12.91
C TYR A 448 19.60 4.88 -13.25
N ILE A 449 20.80 4.81 -12.69
CA ILE A 449 21.67 3.63 -12.75
C ILE A 449 21.91 3.14 -11.33
N ILE A 450 21.65 1.87 -11.10
CA ILE A 450 21.93 1.18 -9.84
C ILE A 450 23.18 0.31 -10.07
N PRO A 451 24.36 0.71 -9.57
CA PRO A 451 25.61 -0.02 -9.78
C PRO A 451 25.57 -1.44 -9.20
N SER A 452 26.11 -2.42 -9.94
CA SER A 452 26.16 -3.81 -9.49
C SER A 452 27.26 -4.11 -8.48
N ASP A 453 28.18 -3.18 -8.26
CA ASP A 453 29.31 -3.26 -7.32
C ASP A 453 29.03 -2.62 -5.96
N GLN A 454 27.81 -2.12 -5.72
CA GLN A 454 27.41 -1.66 -4.40
C GLN A 454 27.40 -2.80 -3.37
N PRO A 455 27.64 -2.52 -2.08
CA PRO A 455 27.81 -3.55 -1.07
C PRO A 455 26.64 -4.52 -0.97
N ASP A 456 25.40 -4.03 -0.88
CA ASP A 456 24.20 -4.84 -0.76
C ASP A 456 23.38 -4.86 -2.07
N PHE A 457 23.97 -5.39 -3.13
CA PHE A 457 23.28 -5.55 -4.41
C PHE A 457 22.08 -6.51 -4.36
N PRO A 458 22.03 -7.57 -3.53
CA PRO A 458 20.81 -8.34 -3.30
C PRO A 458 19.61 -7.50 -2.85
N THR A 459 19.79 -6.56 -1.93
CA THR A 459 18.74 -5.62 -1.51
C THR A 459 18.35 -4.67 -2.65
N ALA A 460 19.30 -4.17 -3.43
CA ALA A 460 19.02 -3.40 -4.63
C ALA A 460 18.19 -4.20 -5.67
N THR A 461 18.44 -5.51 -5.80
CA THR A 461 17.63 -6.40 -6.65
C THR A 461 16.19 -6.54 -6.12
N LYS A 462 15.98 -6.58 -4.80
CA LYS A 462 14.63 -6.58 -4.19
C LYS A 462 13.88 -5.27 -4.50
N PHE A 463 14.56 -4.12 -4.44
CA PHE A 463 14.02 -2.82 -4.85
C PHE A 463 13.62 -2.82 -6.34
N VAL A 464 14.50 -3.28 -7.22
CA VAL A 464 14.21 -3.44 -8.66
C VAL A 464 12.99 -4.33 -8.89
N ASN A 465 12.84 -5.38 -8.11
CA ASN A 465 11.67 -6.25 -8.19
C ASN A 465 10.37 -5.56 -7.72
N ALA A 466 10.43 -4.57 -6.83
CA ALA A 466 9.26 -3.74 -6.52
C ALA A 466 8.85 -2.89 -7.74
N LEU A 467 9.83 -2.31 -8.45
CA LEU A 467 9.59 -1.56 -9.70
C LEU A 467 8.98 -2.44 -10.79
N ILE A 468 9.52 -3.64 -11.01
CA ILE A 468 9.02 -4.59 -12.03
C ILE A 468 7.58 -5.01 -11.71
N LYS A 469 7.27 -5.32 -10.46
CA LYS A 469 5.91 -5.69 -10.02
C LYS A 469 4.90 -4.56 -10.19
N SER A 470 5.35 -3.30 -10.15
CA SER A 470 4.53 -2.11 -10.42
C SER A 470 4.53 -1.69 -11.90
N GLY A 471 5.00 -2.54 -12.83
CA GLY A 471 4.92 -2.32 -14.27
C GLY A 471 6.01 -1.43 -14.86
N VAL A 472 7.05 -1.07 -14.09
CA VAL A 472 8.21 -0.32 -14.60
C VAL A 472 9.12 -1.25 -15.40
N THR A 473 9.52 -0.84 -16.60
CA THR A 473 10.55 -1.54 -17.38
C THR A 473 11.92 -1.23 -16.79
N VAL A 474 12.63 -2.28 -16.43
CA VAL A 474 14.01 -2.23 -15.94
C VAL A 474 14.92 -2.92 -16.96
N LEU A 475 16.06 -2.30 -17.25
CA LEU A 475 17.11 -2.86 -18.08
C LEU A 475 18.29 -3.30 -17.23
N ARG A 476 19.11 -4.18 -17.78
CA ARG A 476 20.37 -4.63 -17.17
C ARG A 476 21.51 -4.46 -18.16
N ALA A 477 22.65 -3.98 -17.69
CA ALA A 477 23.86 -3.90 -18.50
C ALA A 477 24.40 -5.31 -18.81
N ALA A 478 24.48 -5.66 -20.09
CA ALA A 478 25.07 -6.93 -20.54
C ALA A 478 26.60 -6.94 -20.47
N GLN A 479 27.21 -5.74 -20.58
CA GLN A 479 28.67 -5.52 -20.55
C GLN A 479 28.97 -4.26 -19.72
N PRO A 480 30.23 -4.07 -19.26
CA PRO A 480 30.66 -2.81 -18.68
C PRO A 480 30.45 -1.66 -19.67
N PHE A 481 30.10 -0.48 -19.15
CA PHE A 481 29.84 0.70 -19.95
C PHE A 481 30.22 1.97 -19.18
N GLU A 482 30.25 3.10 -19.87
CA GLU A 482 30.54 4.41 -19.27
C GLU A 482 29.41 5.40 -19.61
N VAL A 483 28.97 6.17 -18.60
CA VAL A 483 27.99 7.25 -18.74
C VAL A 483 28.39 8.41 -17.85
N ALA A 484 28.35 9.64 -18.39
CA ALA A 484 28.70 10.88 -17.68
C ALA A 484 30.08 10.84 -17.00
N GLY A 485 31.07 10.18 -17.61
CA GLY A 485 32.44 10.05 -17.08
C GLY A 485 32.58 9.04 -15.93
N LYS A 486 31.54 8.24 -15.65
CA LYS A 486 31.58 7.17 -14.64
C LYS A 486 31.44 5.80 -15.31
N ALA A 487 32.34 4.89 -14.96
CA ALA A 487 32.28 3.49 -15.40
C ALA A 487 31.34 2.66 -14.53
N TYR A 488 30.59 1.78 -15.15
CA TYR A 488 29.67 0.84 -14.49
C TYR A 488 29.95 -0.59 -14.91
N SER A 489 29.87 -1.50 -13.97
CA SER A 489 30.07 -2.94 -14.23
C SER A 489 28.87 -3.55 -14.95
N ALA A 490 29.10 -4.64 -15.68
CA ALA A 490 28.05 -5.50 -16.17
C ALA A 490 27.13 -5.96 -15.01
N GLY A 491 25.84 -6.14 -15.30
CA GLY A 491 24.86 -6.49 -14.28
C GLY A 491 24.21 -5.29 -13.56
N SER A 492 24.74 -4.07 -13.72
CA SER A 492 24.10 -2.86 -13.21
C SER A 492 22.68 -2.71 -13.79
N TYR A 493 21.73 -2.18 -12.97
CA TYR A 493 20.36 -1.95 -13.42
C TYR A 493 20.18 -0.52 -13.93
N ILE A 494 19.39 -0.40 -14.98
CA ILE A 494 19.09 0.87 -15.61
C ILE A 494 17.59 1.07 -15.65
N ILE A 495 17.13 2.22 -15.15
CA ILE A 495 15.74 2.64 -15.14
C ILE A 495 15.65 3.96 -15.90
N LYS A 496 15.19 3.91 -17.14
CA LYS A 496 14.96 5.11 -17.94
C LYS A 496 13.64 5.78 -17.55
N CYS A 497 13.56 7.11 -17.58
CA CYS A 497 12.37 7.87 -17.25
C CYS A 497 11.40 8.07 -18.42
N ASP A 498 11.78 7.71 -19.65
CA ASP A 498 10.95 7.79 -20.85
C ASP A 498 9.97 6.62 -20.96
N GLN A 499 9.21 6.40 -19.88
CA GLN A 499 8.19 5.36 -19.72
C GLN A 499 6.86 5.97 -19.27
N ALA A 500 5.75 5.29 -19.58
CA ALA A 500 4.42 5.75 -19.20
C ALA A 500 4.26 5.97 -17.69
N PHE A 501 4.87 5.11 -16.87
CA PHE A 501 4.82 5.19 -15.40
C PHE A 501 5.97 6.00 -14.80
N ARG A 502 6.47 7.00 -15.55
CA ARG A 502 7.46 7.95 -15.04
C ARG A 502 7.11 8.57 -13.68
N PRO A 503 5.87 8.97 -13.39
CA PRO A 503 5.54 9.50 -12.06
C PRO A 503 5.86 8.52 -10.93
N HIS A 504 5.61 7.22 -11.13
CA HIS A 504 5.96 6.19 -10.16
C HIS A 504 7.48 6.04 -10.01
N ILE A 505 8.22 6.04 -11.11
CA ILE A 505 9.70 6.00 -11.08
C ILE A 505 10.23 7.16 -10.21
N LEU A 506 9.78 8.40 -10.48
CA LEU A 506 10.21 9.56 -9.70
C LEU A 506 9.86 9.42 -8.22
N ALA A 507 8.66 8.96 -7.88
CA ALA A 507 8.25 8.74 -6.50
C ALA A 507 9.09 7.70 -5.75
N MET A 508 9.66 6.73 -6.47
CA MET A 508 10.48 5.66 -5.90
C MET A 508 11.95 6.04 -5.69
N PHE A 509 12.44 7.08 -6.39
CA PHE A 509 13.85 7.50 -6.34
C PHE A 509 14.07 8.92 -5.79
N GLU A 510 13.18 9.87 -6.09
CA GLU A 510 13.38 11.28 -5.71
C GLU A 510 12.95 11.57 -4.27
N ALA A 511 13.67 12.46 -3.61
CA ALA A 511 13.25 13.01 -2.33
C ALA A 511 11.90 13.72 -2.47
N GLN A 512 10.98 13.48 -1.55
CA GLN A 512 9.68 14.12 -1.54
C GLN A 512 9.80 15.55 -1.01
N ASP A 513 9.11 16.49 -1.66
CA ASP A 513 9.08 17.90 -1.29
C ASP A 513 7.61 18.32 -1.03
N HIS A 514 7.06 17.80 0.08
CA HIS A 514 5.70 18.09 0.51
C HIS A 514 5.56 19.57 0.88
N PRO A 515 4.51 20.27 0.43
CA PRO A 515 4.34 21.68 0.78
C PRO A 515 4.16 21.87 2.29
N HIS A 516 4.60 23.03 2.77
CA HIS A 516 4.36 23.44 4.14
C HIS A 516 2.90 23.85 4.31
N ASP A 517 2.04 22.84 4.56
CA ASP A 517 0.60 23.01 4.71
C ASP A 517 0.26 23.40 6.16
N VAL A 518 -0.32 24.57 6.36
CA VAL A 518 -0.65 25.12 7.68
C VAL A 518 -2.08 25.63 7.71
N GLN A 519 -2.72 25.58 8.86
CA GLN A 519 -4.11 26.04 9.03
C GLN A 519 -4.27 27.55 8.72
N TYR A 520 -3.25 28.33 9.03
CA TYR A 520 -3.12 29.74 8.68
C TYR A 520 -1.63 30.15 8.76
N PRO A 521 -1.21 31.24 8.13
CA PRO A 521 0.20 31.66 8.17
C PRO A 521 0.75 31.75 9.60
N GLY A 522 1.78 30.95 9.92
CA GLY A 522 2.35 30.81 11.26
C GLY A 522 1.55 29.96 12.24
N GLY A 523 0.47 29.33 11.81
CA GLY A 523 -0.35 28.41 12.61
C GLY A 523 0.14 26.97 12.58
N PRO A 524 -0.58 26.05 13.23
CA PRO A 524 -0.21 24.66 13.31
C PRO A 524 -0.25 23.99 11.93
N PRO A 525 0.67 23.05 11.66
CA PRO A 525 0.70 22.32 10.42
C PRO A 525 -0.52 21.40 10.29
N ILE A 526 -1.05 21.31 9.06
CA ILE A 526 -2.04 20.30 8.69
C ILE A 526 -1.28 18.99 8.41
N ALA A 527 -1.67 17.93 9.11
CA ALA A 527 -1.04 16.64 8.89
C ALA A 527 -1.25 16.16 7.44
N PRO A 528 -0.20 15.74 6.73
CA PRO A 528 -0.39 15.06 5.45
C PRO A 528 -1.22 13.80 5.67
N TYR A 529 -2.04 13.48 4.67
CA TYR A 529 -2.74 12.19 4.68
C TYR A 529 -1.73 11.09 4.33
N ASP A 530 -1.52 10.20 5.30
CA ASP A 530 -0.51 9.16 5.43
C ASP A 530 0.92 9.69 5.61
N SER A 531 1.69 9.87 4.55
CA SER A 531 3.11 10.17 4.64
C SER A 531 3.54 11.27 3.70
N ALA A 532 4.57 12.00 4.11
CA ALA A 532 5.12 13.11 3.35
C ALA A 532 6.36 12.74 2.53
N GLY A 533 7.14 11.72 2.95
CA GLY A 533 8.44 11.48 2.33
C GLY A 533 8.94 10.04 2.46
N TRP A 534 8.21 9.06 1.91
CA TRP A 534 8.60 7.65 1.91
C TRP A 534 9.18 7.24 0.55
N THR A 535 10.42 7.63 0.24
CA THR A 535 11.12 7.20 -0.96
C THR A 535 11.74 5.82 -0.74
N LEU A 536 11.31 4.82 -1.48
CA LEU A 536 11.69 3.43 -1.23
C LEU A 536 13.18 3.17 -1.43
N ALA A 537 13.83 3.79 -2.42
CA ALA A 537 15.27 3.64 -2.63
C ALA A 537 16.06 4.06 -1.38
N PHE A 538 15.64 5.16 -0.71
CA PHE A 538 16.27 5.61 0.53
C PHE A 538 15.97 4.69 1.71
N GLN A 539 14.74 4.21 1.85
CA GLN A 539 14.37 3.27 2.92
C GLN A 539 15.16 1.96 2.84
N MET A 540 15.46 1.50 1.62
CA MET A 540 16.21 0.26 1.39
C MET A 540 17.73 0.49 1.32
N GLY A 541 18.22 1.72 1.46
CA GLY A 541 19.65 2.04 1.37
C GLY A 541 20.26 1.70 0.01
N VAL A 542 19.49 1.80 -1.07
CA VAL A 542 19.96 1.52 -2.43
C VAL A 542 20.81 2.68 -2.92
N GLU A 543 22.03 2.40 -3.35
CA GLU A 543 22.88 3.36 -4.02
C GLU A 543 22.51 3.45 -5.50
N PHE A 544 22.34 4.68 -6.01
CA PHE A 544 22.03 4.93 -7.40
C PHE A 544 22.56 6.27 -7.87
N ASP A 545 22.82 6.36 -9.18
CA ASP A 545 23.19 7.61 -9.85
C ASP A 545 21.99 8.18 -10.61
N ARG A 546 21.81 9.50 -10.48
CA ARG A 546 20.76 10.29 -11.13
C ARG A 546 21.32 10.91 -12.41
N LEU A 547 20.81 10.53 -13.57
CA LEU A 547 21.30 10.97 -14.88
C LEU A 547 20.39 12.07 -15.45
N LEU A 548 20.98 13.26 -15.71
CA LEU A 548 20.25 14.41 -16.23
C LEU A 548 20.17 14.44 -17.74
N ASP A 549 21.13 13.84 -18.43
CA ASP A 549 21.21 13.80 -19.88
C ASP A 549 20.77 12.43 -20.42
N GLY A 550 20.33 12.39 -21.67
CA GLY A 550 20.03 11.15 -22.35
C GLY A 550 21.28 10.28 -22.47
N PHE A 551 21.12 8.99 -22.22
CA PHE A 551 22.21 8.02 -22.25
C PHE A 551 21.74 6.71 -22.85
N ASP A 552 22.69 5.93 -23.39
CA ASP A 552 22.46 4.61 -23.93
C ASP A 552 23.67 3.71 -23.67
N GLY A 553 23.52 2.42 -23.98
CA GLY A 553 24.57 1.43 -23.72
C GLY A 553 24.13 0.00 -24.04
N PRO A 554 24.92 -1.01 -23.68
CA PRO A 554 24.63 -2.41 -23.93
C PRO A 554 23.56 -2.93 -22.95
N PHE A 555 22.35 -2.38 -23.07
CA PHE A 555 21.25 -2.63 -22.12
C PHE A 555 20.25 -3.64 -22.67
N GLU A 556 19.88 -4.61 -21.86
CA GLU A 556 18.89 -5.63 -22.14
C GLU A 556 17.71 -5.52 -21.19
N LYS A 557 16.49 -5.65 -21.73
CA LYS A 557 15.28 -5.66 -20.90
C LYS A 557 15.25 -6.92 -20.03
N ILE A 558 14.86 -6.75 -18.77
CA ILE A 558 14.61 -7.86 -17.86
C ILE A 558 13.18 -8.36 -18.05
N ASP A 559 13.05 -9.61 -18.46
CA ASP A 559 11.76 -10.27 -18.57
C ASP A 559 11.42 -11.01 -17.25
N GLY A 560 10.33 -10.60 -16.60
CA GLY A 560 9.93 -11.12 -15.30
C GLY A 560 10.78 -10.61 -14.13
N PRO A 561 10.76 -11.27 -12.97
CA PRO A 561 11.52 -10.84 -11.80
C PRO A 561 13.03 -10.85 -12.04
N ALA A 562 13.70 -9.78 -11.66
CA ALA A 562 15.16 -9.71 -11.66
C ALA A 562 15.72 -10.76 -10.69
N LYS A 563 16.67 -11.53 -11.18
CA LYS A 563 17.40 -12.49 -10.36
C LYS A 563 18.64 -11.81 -9.78
N VAL A 564 18.95 -12.11 -8.54
CA VAL A 564 20.24 -11.72 -7.97
C VAL A 564 21.37 -12.27 -8.85
N LEU A 565 22.46 -11.54 -8.99
CA LEU A 565 23.65 -12.07 -9.63
C LEU A 565 24.09 -13.30 -8.86
N SER A 566 24.50 -14.36 -9.57
CA SER A 566 25.01 -15.57 -8.93
C SER A 566 26.10 -15.21 -7.95
N GLY A 567 25.95 -15.65 -6.72
CA GLY A 567 26.97 -15.53 -5.70
C GLY A 567 28.19 -16.38 -6.05
N SER A 568 29.25 -16.18 -5.34
CA SER A 568 30.48 -16.95 -5.53
C SER A 568 31.13 -17.30 -4.21
N LEU A 569 31.58 -18.54 -4.10
CA LEU A 569 32.59 -18.91 -3.13
C LEU A 569 33.93 -18.96 -3.86
N VAL A 570 34.77 -17.95 -3.62
CA VAL A 570 36.16 -17.97 -4.12
C VAL A 570 36.97 -18.92 -3.25
N ALA A 571 37.07 -20.18 -3.71
CA ALA A 571 37.77 -21.21 -3.01
C ALA A 571 39.31 -20.98 -3.09
N GLY A 572 40.01 -21.25 -2.00
CA GLY A 572 41.47 -21.34 -1.96
C GLY A 572 41.91 -22.74 -1.59
N PRO A 573 43.15 -23.14 -1.89
CA PRO A 573 43.68 -24.42 -1.41
C PRO A 573 43.81 -24.40 0.13
N ASN A 574 43.24 -25.43 0.80
CA ASN A 574 43.29 -25.59 2.25
C ASN A 574 42.89 -24.32 3.04
N PRO A 575 41.65 -23.84 2.89
CA PRO A 575 41.23 -22.62 3.57
C PRO A 575 41.24 -22.81 5.09
N ALA A 576 41.66 -21.77 5.84
CA ALA A 576 41.48 -21.70 7.30
C ALA A 576 40.00 -21.35 7.62
N GLY A 577 39.30 -20.68 6.70
CA GLY A 577 37.89 -20.32 6.85
C GLY A 577 37.38 -19.45 5.71
N PHE A 578 36.16 -18.92 5.89
CA PHE A 578 35.39 -18.16 4.91
C PHE A 578 34.98 -16.82 5.50
N LEU A 579 35.05 -15.79 4.67
CA LEU A 579 34.73 -14.40 5.02
C LEU A 579 33.49 -13.93 4.27
N LEU A 580 32.51 -13.37 5.00
CA LEU A 580 31.28 -12.77 4.45
C LEU A 580 31.19 -11.31 4.88
N ASP A 581 30.66 -10.47 4.01
CA ASP A 581 30.42 -9.06 4.31
C ASP A 581 29.13 -8.92 5.14
N HIS A 582 29.23 -8.32 6.32
CA HIS A 582 28.11 -8.06 7.22
C HIS A 582 27.17 -6.93 6.73
N ARG A 583 27.61 -6.11 5.77
CA ARG A 583 26.82 -5.04 5.18
C ARG A 583 25.75 -5.54 4.21
N VAL A 584 25.74 -6.82 3.89
CA VAL A 584 24.73 -7.46 3.04
C VAL A 584 23.65 -8.06 3.92
N ASN A 585 22.42 -7.58 3.81
CA ASN A 585 21.31 -8.06 4.64
C ASN A 585 21.12 -9.58 4.57
N ASP A 586 21.21 -10.17 3.38
CA ASP A 586 21.00 -11.62 3.18
C ASP A 586 22.11 -12.50 3.80
N ALA A 587 23.23 -11.90 4.23
CA ALA A 587 24.25 -12.60 5.00
C ALA A 587 23.70 -13.15 6.33
N PHE A 588 22.73 -12.45 6.94
CA PHE A 588 22.08 -12.89 8.17
C PHE A 588 21.23 -14.16 7.98
N ILE A 589 20.69 -14.40 6.79
CA ILE A 589 20.04 -15.68 6.45
C ILE A 589 21.06 -16.83 6.52
N VAL A 590 22.23 -16.60 5.93
CA VAL A 590 23.33 -17.61 5.95
C VAL A 590 23.82 -17.85 7.38
N ILE A 591 23.99 -16.80 8.18
CA ILE A 591 24.37 -16.92 9.59
C ILE A 591 23.35 -17.78 10.33
N ASN A 592 22.06 -17.47 10.22
CA ASN A 592 21.01 -18.21 10.93
C ASN A 592 20.95 -19.67 10.50
N ARG A 593 21.16 -19.96 9.23
CA ARG A 593 21.24 -21.34 8.71
C ARG A 593 22.47 -22.08 9.22
N LEU A 594 23.65 -21.43 9.27
CA LEU A 594 24.88 -22.02 9.83
C LEU A 594 24.71 -22.33 11.30
N LEU A 595 24.20 -21.38 12.10
CA LEU A 595 23.95 -21.59 13.53
C LEU A 595 22.94 -22.72 13.77
N LYS A 596 21.85 -22.80 12.98
CA LYS A 596 20.89 -23.91 13.02
C LYS A 596 21.54 -25.28 12.68
N ALA A 597 22.58 -25.26 11.87
CA ALA A 597 23.36 -26.44 11.50
C ALA A 597 24.50 -26.75 12.48
N ASN A 598 24.57 -26.03 13.61
CA ASN A 598 25.61 -26.11 14.63
C ASN A 598 27.03 -25.77 14.12
N GLU A 599 27.15 -25.00 13.04
CA GLU A 599 28.44 -24.49 12.58
C GLU A 599 28.92 -23.33 13.47
N VAL A 600 30.24 -23.18 13.56
CA VAL A 600 30.84 -22.07 14.31
C VAL A 600 30.91 -20.85 13.43
N VAL A 601 30.43 -19.72 13.93
CA VAL A 601 30.43 -18.43 13.25
C VAL A 601 30.98 -17.37 14.18
N TYR A 602 31.86 -16.51 13.66
CA TYR A 602 32.43 -15.39 14.39
C TYR A 602 32.10 -14.08 13.72
N TRP A 603 31.98 -13.01 14.53
CA TRP A 603 31.89 -11.64 14.09
C TRP A 603 33.17 -10.93 14.53
N LEU A 604 33.99 -10.46 13.57
CA LEU A 604 35.29 -9.87 13.86
C LEU A 604 35.14 -8.49 14.48
N LYS A 605 35.82 -8.21 15.58
CA LYS A 605 35.86 -6.89 16.22
C LYS A 605 36.87 -5.95 15.58
N ASP A 606 37.93 -6.51 15.00
CA ASP A 606 39.04 -5.77 14.41
C ASP A 606 39.08 -5.97 12.89
N PRO A 607 39.56 -4.97 12.11
CA PRO A 607 39.85 -5.14 10.70
C PRO A 607 40.85 -6.31 10.48
N PHE A 608 40.61 -7.08 9.43
CA PHE A 608 41.42 -8.26 9.10
C PHE A 608 42.05 -8.14 7.72
N GLN A 609 43.39 -8.39 7.66
CA GLN A 609 44.14 -8.37 6.42
C GLN A 609 44.22 -9.79 5.84
N ALA A 610 43.64 -10.01 4.70
CA ALA A 610 43.69 -11.26 3.96
C ALA A 610 43.46 -11.02 2.46
N ASN A 611 43.88 -11.95 1.60
CA ASN A 611 43.61 -11.92 0.18
C ASN A 611 44.03 -10.61 -0.52
N GLY A 612 45.05 -9.91 0.01
CA GLY A 612 45.55 -8.65 -0.54
C GLY A 612 44.68 -7.43 -0.23
N LYS A 613 43.66 -7.56 0.65
CA LYS A 613 42.76 -6.44 1.04
C LYS A 613 42.47 -6.45 2.55
N THR A 614 41.89 -5.35 3.00
CA THR A 614 41.40 -5.17 4.37
C THR A 614 39.91 -5.47 4.44
N TYR A 615 39.54 -6.40 5.29
CA TYR A 615 38.16 -6.65 5.68
C TYR A 615 37.85 -5.80 6.91
N PRO A 616 36.72 -5.05 6.94
CA PRO A 616 36.43 -4.17 8.08
C PRO A 616 36.04 -4.95 9.33
N ALA A 617 36.02 -4.28 10.47
CA ALA A 617 35.33 -4.74 11.67
C ALA A 617 33.88 -5.11 11.33
N GLY A 618 33.31 -6.10 12.00
CA GLY A 618 31.99 -6.62 11.67
C GLY A 618 31.99 -7.75 10.61
N THR A 619 33.08 -7.97 9.89
CA THR A 619 33.20 -9.10 8.94
C THR A 619 32.92 -10.42 9.61
N ILE A 620 32.11 -11.26 8.95
CA ILE A 620 31.72 -12.57 9.44
C ILE A 620 32.79 -13.58 9.02
N PHE A 621 33.32 -14.36 9.97
CA PHE A 621 34.26 -15.44 9.74
C PHE A 621 33.66 -16.78 10.13
N VAL A 622 33.71 -17.73 9.20
CA VAL A 622 33.27 -19.11 9.38
C VAL A 622 34.51 -20.02 9.26
N PRO A 623 34.94 -20.70 10.33
CA PRO A 623 36.06 -21.65 10.26
C PRO A 623 35.79 -22.73 9.21
N ALA A 624 36.86 -23.19 8.53
CA ALA A 624 36.70 -24.19 7.50
C ALA A 624 36.26 -25.53 8.09
N SER A 625 35.20 -26.08 7.55
CA SER A 625 34.76 -27.46 7.71
C SER A 625 34.17 -27.94 6.37
N ALA A 626 34.18 -29.23 6.11
CA ALA A 626 33.59 -29.78 4.88
C ALA A 626 32.08 -29.43 4.78
N THR A 627 31.40 -29.45 5.92
CA THR A 627 29.98 -29.12 6.01
C THR A 627 29.72 -27.62 5.77
N ALA A 628 30.51 -26.74 6.40
CA ALA A 628 30.36 -25.28 6.20
C ALA A 628 30.62 -24.88 4.75
N GLN A 629 31.70 -25.44 4.12
CA GLN A 629 32.00 -25.15 2.73
C GLN A 629 30.86 -25.54 1.78
N SER A 630 30.37 -26.77 1.87
CA SER A 630 29.32 -27.28 1.00
C SER A 630 28.02 -26.46 1.14
N LYS A 631 27.67 -26.04 2.38
CA LYS A 631 26.50 -25.20 2.63
C LYS A 631 26.66 -23.77 2.09
N LEU A 632 27.86 -23.19 2.28
CA LEU A 632 28.14 -21.87 1.73
C LEU A 632 28.10 -21.88 0.20
N GLU A 633 28.63 -22.90 -0.48
CA GLU A 633 28.55 -23.06 -1.93
C GLU A 633 27.09 -23.07 -2.40
N GLU A 634 26.19 -23.83 -1.74
CA GLU A 634 24.79 -23.92 -2.09
C GLU A 634 24.04 -22.59 -1.86
N TRP A 635 24.25 -21.96 -0.69
CA TRP A 635 23.40 -20.83 -0.29
C TRP A 635 23.85 -19.51 -0.88
N THR A 636 25.17 -19.31 -1.07
CA THR A 636 25.68 -18.07 -1.64
C THR A 636 25.24 -17.85 -3.06
N ASP A 637 25.22 -18.88 -3.89
CA ASP A 637 24.71 -18.77 -5.27
C ASP A 637 23.25 -18.30 -5.30
N ARG A 638 22.39 -18.93 -4.49
CA ARG A 638 20.95 -18.60 -4.42
C ARG A 638 20.67 -17.19 -3.89
N LEU A 639 21.50 -16.70 -2.96
CA LEU A 639 21.32 -15.41 -2.29
C LEU A 639 22.15 -14.28 -2.94
N GLY A 640 22.97 -14.59 -3.94
CA GLY A 640 23.83 -13.60 -4.60
C GLY A 640 24.97 -13.06 -3.71
N LEU A 641 25.43 -13.85 -2.75
CA LEU A 641 26.45 -13.42 -1.81
C LEU A 641 27.85 -13.73 -2.35
N LYS A 642 28.81 -12.86 -2.05
CA LYS A 642 30.24 -13.08 -2.29
C LYS A 642 30.90 -13.56 -1.01
N VAL A 643 31.43 -14.79 -1.04
CA VAL A 643 32.17 -15.39 0.07
C VAL A 643 33.58 -15.67 -0.39
N GLU A 644 34.55 -15.31 0.42
CA GLU A 644 35.97 -15.49 0.09
C GLU A 644 36.64 -16.41 1.10
N ALA A 645 37.31 -17.46 0.60
CA ALA A 645 38.16 -18.29 1.44
C ALA A 645 39.41 -17.52 1.87
N THR A 646 39.90 -17.78 3.08
CA THR A 646 41.16 -17.25 3.58
C THR A 646 42.05 -18.40 4.05
N ALA A 647 43.36 -18.36 3.70
CA ALA A 647 44.34 -19.31 4.16
C ALA A 647 44.79 -19.09 5.61
N VAL A 648 44.50 -17.92 6.17
CA VAL A 648 44.90 -17.49 7.51
C VAL A 648 43.68 -17.22 8.36
N ALA A 649 43.60 -17.79 9.55
CA ALA A 649 42.54 -17.45 10.50
C ALA A 649 42.79 -16.06 11.12
N PRO A 650 41.74 -15.27 11.36
CA PRO A 650 41.86 -14.02 12.09
C PRO A 650 42.49 -14.24 13.47
N GLN A 651 43.43 -13.36 13.86
CA GLN A 651 44.13 -13.42 15.14
C GLN A 651 43.63 -12.38 16.17
N GLY A 652 42.76 -11.44 15.73
CA GLY A 652 42.18 -10.41 16.58
C GLY A 652 41.02 -10.92 17.43
N GLU A 653 40.40 -9.99 18.19
CA GLU A 653 39.20 -10.30 18.96
C GLU A 653 37.97 -10.54 18.03
N ALA A 654 37.18 -11.52 18.40
CA ALA A 654 36.00 -11.89 17.68
C ALA A 654 34.85 -12.32 18.62
N LEU A 655 33.63 -12.02 18.25
CA LEU A 655 32.43 -12.47 18.96
C LEU A 655 31.99 -13.80 18.35
N ARG A 656 32.00 -14.87 19.14
CA ARG A 656 31.41 -16.13 18.73
C ARG A 656 29.89 -15.98 18.78
N LEU A 657 29.24 -16.09 17.61
CA LEU A 657 27.79 -16.06 17.51
C LEU A 657 27.18 -17.37 18.03
N ARG A 658 25.97 -17.24 18.57
CA ARG A 658 25.15 -18.36 19.06
C ARG A 658 23.70 -18.15 18.63
N PRO A 659 22.88 -19.18 18.53
CA PRO A 659 21.45 -19.03 18.40
C PRO A 659 20.90 -18.20 19.54
N VAL A 660 20.08 -17.20 19.24
CA VAL A 660 19.46 -16.31 20.22
C VAL A 660 17.98 -16.67 20.39
N ARG A 661 17.49 -16.64 21.64
CA ARG A 661 16.09 -16.80 21.98
C ARG A 661 15.45 -15.44 22.01
N ILE A 662 14.64 -15.13 20.99
CA ILE A 662 14.03 -13.81 20.82
C ILE A 662 12.58 -13.85 21.29
N GLY A 663 12.20 -12.92 22.19
CA GLY A 663 10.82 -12.60 22.52
C GLY A 663 10.41 -11.32 21.80
N LEU A 664 9.41 -11.41 20.92
CA LEU A 664 8.82 -10.23 20.24
C LEU A 664 7.50 -9.89 20.91
N TRP A 665 7.39 -8.71 21.48
CA TRP A 665 6.14 -8.24 22.10
C TRP A 665 5.04 -8.06 21.05
N ASP A 666 3.82 -8.46 21.44
CA ASP A 666 2.59 -8.15 20.75
C ASP A 666 1.46 -7.92 21.77
N ILE A 667 0.30 -7.48 21.30
CA ILE A 667 -0.88 -7.20 22.09
C ILE A 667 -2.07 -8.01 21.56
N TYR A 668 -3.07 -8.29 22.43
CA TYR A 668 -4.33 -8.85 21.94
C TYR A 668 -4.94 -7.97 20.86
N GLY A 669 -5.38 -8.57 19.76
CA GLY A 669 -5.81 -7.87 18.56
C GLY A 669 -4.68 -7.64 17.54
N GLY A 670 -3.44 -7.71 17.99
CA GLY A 670 -2.23 -7.54 17.19
C GLY A 670 -1.80 -6.08 17.01
N SER A 671 -0.50 -5.84 17.09
CA SER A 671 0.13 -4.56 16.77
C SER A 671 0.71 -4.62 15.35
N MET A 672 0.43 -3.64 14.50
CA MET A 672 0.98 -3.58 13.13
C MET A 672 2.51 -3.51 13.14
N THR A 673 3.10 -2.74 14.06
CA THR A 673 4.56 -2.64 14.18
C THR A 673 5.20 -3.96 14.60
N SER A 674 4.56 -4.73 15.49
CA SER A 674 4.98 -6.10 15.83
C SER A 674 4.78 -7.05 14.66
N GLY A 675 3.69 -6.92 13.93
CA GLY A 675 3.41 -7.73 12.75
C GLY A 675 4.43 -7.52 11.61
N TRP A 676 4.81 -6.27 11.32
CA TRP A 676 5.90 -5.96 10.37
C TRP A 676 7.24 -6.54 10.84
N THR A 677 7.56 -6.41 12.14
CA THR A 677 8.78 -6.99 12.71
C THR A 677 8.76 -8.51 12.61
N ARG A 678 7.64 -9.16 12.90
CA ARG A 678 7.46 -10.60 12.73
C ARG A 678 7.70 -11.03 11.29
N TRP A 679 7.09 -10.33 10.31
CA TRP A 679 7.31 -10.61 8.91
C TRP A 679 8.79 -10.51 8.52
N LEU A 680 9.47 -9.45 8.99
CA LEU A 680 10.90 -9.24 8.74
C LEU A 680 11.74 -10.37 9.33
N LEU A 681 11.54 -10.73 10.60
CA LEU A 681 12.28 -11.82 11.27
C LEU A 681 12.10 -13.16 10.53
N GLU A 682 10.89 -13.44 10.05
CA GLU A 682 10.62 -14.64 9.24
C GLU A 682 11.37 -14.62 7.89
N GLN A 683 11.45 -13.45 7.21
CA GLN A 683 12.20 -13.32 5.93
C GLN A 683 13.70 -13.59 6.13
N TYR A 684 14.26 -13.22 7.28
CA TYR A 684 15.68 -13.44 7.61
C TYR A 684 15.91 -14.69 8.45
N GLU A 685 14.91 -15.53 8.62
CA GLU A 685 14.99 -16.84 9.32
C GLU A 685 15.46 -16.75 10.78
N PHE A 686 15.17 -15.62 11.47
CA PHE A 686 15.42 -15.53 12.91
C PHE A 686 14.37 -16.32 13.69
N PRO A 687 14.78 -17.20 14.63
CA PRO A 687 13.85 -17.85 15.54
C PRO A 687 13.33 -16.83 16.56
N PHE A 688 11.99 -16.77 16.75
CA PHE A 688 11.39 -15.90 17.76
C PHE A 688 10.09 -16.50 18.32
N GLU A 689 9.69 -16.03 19.47
CA GLU A 689 8.39 -16.29 20.11
C GLU A 689 7.64 -14.95 20.27
N VAL A 690 6.35 -14.93 19.91
CA VAL A 690 5.47 -13.76 20.21
C VAL A 690 5.05 -13.83 21.65
N ILE A 691 5.29 -12.75 22.41
CA ILE A 691 4.99 -12.66 23.84
C ILE A 691 4.03 -11.52 24.13
N PHE A 692 3.18 -11.72 25.16
CA PHE A 692 2.16 -10.78 25.57
C PHE A 692 2.44 -10.27 27.00
N SER A 693 1.78 -9.17 27.39
CA SER A 693 2.01 -8.53 28.68
C SER A 693 1.90 -9.46 29.90
N PRO A 694 0.94 -10.41 30.00
CA PRO A 694 0.90 -11.33 31.13
C PRO A 694 2.16 -12.19 31.26
N GLN A 695 2.77 -12.59 30.15
CA GLN A 695 4.03 -13.37 30.17
C GLN A 695 5.22 -12.52 30.59
N LEU A 696 5.25 -11.24 30.24
CA LEU A 696 6.25 -10.29 30.72
C LEU A 696 6.14 -10.05 32.24
N ASP A 697 4.91 -9.82 32.72
CA ASP A 697 4.61 -9.52 34.11
C ASP A 697 4.87 -10.73 35.04
N ALA A 698 4.83 -11.95 34.51
CA ALA A 698 5.15 -13.17 35.27
C ALA A 698 6.64 -13.28 35.64
N GLY A 699 7.54 -12.49 34.98
CA GLY A 699 8.98 -12.47 35.28
C GLY A 699 9.73 -13.68 34.80
N ASN A 700 10.93 -13.91 35.37
CA ASN A 700 11.87 -14.99 35.00
C ASN A 700 12.19 -15.02 33.50
N LEU A 701 12.26 -13.85 32.87
CA LEU A 701 12.39 -13.70 31.42
C LEU A 701 13.74 -14.22 30.88
N ALA A 702 14.84 -14.03 31.63
CA ALA A 702 16.19 -14.47 31.23
C ALA A 702 16.31 -16.00 31.11
N ALA A 703 15.46 -16.78 31.80
CA ALA A 703 15.41 -18.23 31.62
C ALA A 703 14.89 -18.64 30.24
N ARG A 704 14.07 -17.78 29.60
CA ARG A 704 13.40 -18.08 28.32
C ARG A 704 14.00 -17.34 27.13
N TYR A 705 14.44 -16.10 27.33
CA TYR A 705 14.86 -15.20 26.26
C TYR A 705 16.28 -14.67 26.54
N ASP A 706 17.00 -14.39 25.46
CA ASP A 706 18.26 -13.67 25.44
C ASP A 706 18.03 -12.21 24.99
N VAL A 707 17.05 -11.99 24.12
CA VAL A 707 16.69 -10.69 23.56
C VAL A 707 15.18 -10.50 23.59
N LEU A 708 14.74 -9.32 24.04
CA LEU A 708 13.35 -8.88 23.91
C LEU A 708 13.27 -7.72 22.93
N ILE A 709 12.29 -7.77 22.00
CA ILE A 709 12.04 -6.71 21.03
C ILE A 709 10.71 -6.04 21.36
N PHE A 710 10.76 -4.73 21.59
CA PHE A 710 9.61 -3.88 21.85
C PHE A 710 9.45 -2.88 20.68
N PRO A 711 8.60 -3.16 19.68
CA PRO A 711 8.26 -2.20 18.64
C PRO A 711 7.53 -0.98 19.21
N SER A 712 7.34 0.04 18.37
CA SER A 712 6.65 1.27 18.76
C SER A 712 5.28 0.96 19.37
N GLY A 713 4.94 1.61 20.48
CA GLY A 713 3.67 1.44 21.21
C GLY A 713 3.69 0.38 22.30
N ALA A 714 4.76 -0.41 22.44
CA ALA A 714 4.82 -1.48 23.43
C ALA A 714 5.03 -0.97 24.87
N ILE A 715 5.89 0.01 25.07
CA ILE A 715 6.21 0.56 26.41
C ILE A 715 5.58 1.96 26.53
N PRO A 716 4.70 2.19 27.51
CA PRO A 716 4.09 3.50 27.73
C PRO A 716 5.09 4.47 28.39
N ARG A 717 4.91 5.77 28.17
CA ARG A 717 5.69 6.84 28.84
C ARG A 717 5.28 6.99 30.32
N ALA A 718 4.02 6.72 30.63
CA ALA A 718 3.47 6.66 31.99
C ALA A 718 2.32 5.65 32.00
N ASP A 719 1.96 5.13 33.18
CA ASP A 719 0.74 4.33 33.30
C ASP A 719 -0.47 5.21 32.97
N ARG A 720 -1.38 4.68 32.17
CA ARG A 720 -2.52 5.44 31.65
C ARG A 720 -3.67 5.41 32.66
N GLU A 721 -4.24 6.59 32.90
CA GLU A 721 -5.49 6.68 33.61
C GLU A 721 -6.66 6.13 32.78
N PRO A 722 -7.73 5.65 33.41
CA PRO A 722 -8.87 5.03 32.75
C PRO A 722 -9.59 5.91 31.70
N GLU A 723 -9.40 7.23 31.76
CA GLU A 723 -10.15 8.24 30.98
C GLU A 723 -9.40 8.80 29.75
N ASP A 724 -8.19 8.33 29.44
CA ASP A 724 -7.40 8.82 28.30
C ASP A 724 -8.08 8.57 26.94
N GLU A 725 -8.21 9.61 26.11
CA GLU A 725 -8.78 9.56 24.74
C GLU A 725 -8.11 8.54 23.82
N PHE A 726 -6.83 8.24 24.03
CA PHE A 726 -6.09 7.21 23.28
C PHE A 726 -6.49 5.77 23.63
N ARG A 727 -7.39 5.56 24.58
CA ARG A 727 -7.88 4.26 24.99
C ARG A 727 -8.54 3.44 23.87
N PHE A 728 -9.04 4.12 22.85
CA PHE A 728 -9.74 3.48 21.73
C PHE A 728 -8.85 2.47 20.97
N PHE A 729 -7.58 2.78 20.73
CA PHE A 729 -6.66 1.91 20.00
C PHE A 729 -6.04 0.78 20.85
N PHE A 730 -5.99 0.94 22.18
CA PHE A 730 -5.38 -0.02 23.10
C PHE A 730 -6.39 -0.58 24.12
N ALA A 731 -7.69 -0.29 23.95
CA ALA A 731 -8.73 -0.81 24.79
C ALA A 731 -8.77 -2.34 24.68
N GLN A 732 -8.57 -3.01 25.80
CA GLN A 732 -8.67 -4.46 25.88
C GLN A 732 -10.11 -4.87 26.19
N PRO A 733 -10.65 -5.94 25.59
CA PRO A 733 -11.93 -6.50 25.96
C PRO A 733 -11.84 -7.09 27.36
N LYS A 734 -13.00 -7.28 27.99
CA LYS A 734 -13.07 -8.01 29.25
C LYS A 734 -12.80 -9.51 28.98
N PRO A 735 -12.21 -10.24 29.95
CA PRO A 735 -11.93 -11.67 29.79
C PRO A 735 -13.16 -12.52 29.44
N GLU A 736 -14.33 -12.12 29.95
CA GLU A 736 -15.60 -12.81 29.68
C GLU A 736 -16.10 -12.64 28.24
N ASP A 737 -15.71 -11.55 27.56
CA ASP A 737 -16.09 -11.25 26.18
C ASP A 737 -15.18 -11.96 25.14
N VAL A 738 -14.13 -12.63 25.62
CA VAL A 738 -13.09 -13.24 24.78
C VAL A 738 -13.08 -14.76 24.96
N PRO A 739 -13.00 -15.56 23.89
CA PRO A 739 -12.79 -17.00 23.97
C PRO A 739 -11.58 -17.36 24.84
N GLU A 740 -11.69 -18.47 25.59
CA GLU A 740 -10.71 -18.86 26.59
C GLU A 740 -9.29 -18.98 26.05
N GLU A 741 -9.12 -19.46 24.82
CA GLU A 741 -7.84 -19.63 24.15
C GLU A 741 -7.08 -18.33 23.91
N TYR A 742 -7.74 -17.18 23.97
CA TYR A 742 -7.10 -15.86 23.77
C TYR A 742 -6.91 -15.07 25.07
N ARG A 743 -7.46 -15.50 26.20
CA ARG A 743 -7.43 -14.72 27.46
C ARG A 743 -6.03 -14.48 27.99
N ASN A 744 -5.11 -15.39 27.72
CA ASN A 744 -3.70 -15.26 28.09
C ASN A 744 -2.93 -14.20 27.30
N ARG A 745 -3.57 -13.55 26.31
CA ARG A 745 -3.01 -12.45 25.52
C ARG A 745 -3.52 -11.08 25.99
N LEU A 746 -4.52 -11.05 26.88
CA LEU A 746 -5.11 -9.80 27.34
C LEU A 746 -4.17 -9.03 28.28
N GLY A 747 -4.19 -7.72 28.16
CA GLY A 747 -3.40 -6.81 28.98
C GLY A 747 -2.46 -5.93 28.17
N VAL A 748 -1.92 -4.93 28.82
CA VAL A 748 -0.95 -3.97 28.28
C VAL A 748 0.27 -3.93 29.18
N ALA A 749 1.43 -3.62 28.62
CA ALA A 749 2.62 -3.37 29.44
C ALA A 749 2.41 -2.09 30.29
N THR A 750 2.85 -2.14 31.53
CA THR A 750 2.73 -1.02 32.47
C THR A 750 4.07 -0.68 33.10
N VAL A 751 4.21 0.58 33.54
CA VAL A 751 5.41 1.02 34.26
C VAL A 751 5.51 0.30 35.61
N ALA A 752 4.37 0.13 36.26
CA ALA A 752 4.33 -0.45 37.63
C ALA A 752 4.65 -1.96 37.67
N LYS A 753 4.26 -2.75 36.64
CA LYS A 753 4.43 -4.21 36.68
C LYS A 753 5.49 -4.70 35.71
N THR A 754 5.44 -4.24 34.46
CA THR A 754 6.29 -4.77 33.39
C THR A 754 7.71 -4.24 33.49
N VAL A 755 7.92 -2.94 33.75
CA VAL A 755 9.27 -2.34 33.80
C VAL A 755 10.19 -2.99 34.84
N PRO A 756 9.75 -3.30 36.07
CA PRO A 756 10.60 -4.01 37.04
C PRO A 756 11.11 -5.37 36.53
N GLN A 757 10.28 -6.11 35.78
CA GLN A 757 10.70 -7.38 35.20
C GLN A 757 11.72 -7.19 34.08
N LEU A 758 11.59 -6.11 33.31
CA LEU A 758 12.56 -5.74 32.26
C LEU A 758 13.90 -5.28 32.86
N SER A 759 13.89 -4.59 34.01
CA SER A 759 15.13 -4.27 34.75
C SER A 759 15.87 -5.53 35.18
N GLN A 760 15.16 -6.47 35.80
CA GLN A 760 15.75 -7.77 36.21
C GLN A 760 16.27 -8.55 35.01
N PHE A 761 15.60 -8.49 33.86
CA PHE A 761 16.05 -9.14 32.64
C PHE A 761 17.38 -8.57 32.15
N LEU A 762 17.55 -7.25 32.19
CA LEU A 762 18.80 -6.58 31.84
C LEU A 762 19.90 -6.84 32.85
N GLU A 763 19.58 -6.82 34.17
CA GLU A 763 20.52 -7.12 35.24
C GLU A 763 21.08 -8.57 35.15
N ALA A 764 20.28 -9.50 34.61
CA ALA A 764 20.73 -10.86 34.29
C ALA A 764 21.64 -10.97 33.06
N GLY A 765 21.99 -9.86 32.42
CA GLY A 765 22.88 -9.80 31.25
C GLY A 765 22.21 -10.02 29.89
N SER A 766 20.89 -9.96 29.85
CA SER A 766 20.10 -10.06 28.62
C SER A 766 19.99 -8.70 27.92
N SER A 767 19.43 -8.66 26.70
CA SER A 767 19.35 -7.45 25.88
C SER A 767 17.91 -7.07 25.51
N ILE A 768 17.64 -5.77 25.43
CA ILE A 768 16.37 -5.22 24.95
C ILE A 768 16.61 -4.34 23.73
N LEU A 769 15.83 -4.58 22.69
CA LEU A 769 15.73 -3.70 21.51
C LEU A 769 14.39 -2.94 21.60
N ALA A 770 14.44 -1.65 21.97
CA ALA A 770 13.28 -0.77 22.01
C ALA A 770 13.27 0.16 20.79
N ILE A 771 12.15 0.21 20.06
CA ILE A 771 12.00 0.91 18.79
C ILE A 771 10.90 1.97 18.91
N GLY A 772 11.13 3.14 18.32
CA GLY A 772 10.14 4.23 18.26
C GLY A 772 9.73 4.71 19.65
N SER A 773 8.42 4.79 19.94
CA SER A 773 7.95 5.29 21.25
C SER A 773 8.31 4.39 22.44
N SER A 774 8.67 3.11 22.18
CA SER A 774 9.10 2.20 23.25
C SER A 774 10.49 2.52 23.80
N THR A 775 11.25 3.43 23.18
CA THR A 775 12.48 4.01 23.75
C THR A 775 12.23 4.78 25.06
N SER A 776 10.97 5.09 25.40
CA SER A 776 10.57 5.58 26.74
C SER A 776 11.07 4.67 27.87
N LEU A 777 11.33 3.40 27.60
CA LEU A 777 11.95 2.47 28.56
C LEU A 777 13.27 3.03 29.13
N GLY A 778 14.05 3.77 28.35
CA GLY A 778 15.31 4.38 28.80
C GLY A 778 15.08 5.34 29.98
N PHE A 779 14.00 6.11 29.99
CA PHE A 779 13.66 6.99 31.13
C PHE A 779 13.27 6.19 32.37
N HIS A 780 12.49 5.12 32.20
CA HIS A 780 12.05 4.27 33.31
C HIS A 780 13.19 3.51 33.98
N LEU A 781 14.23 3.18 33.21
CA LEU A 781 15.44 2.51 33.70
C LEU A 781 16.49 3.50 34.23
N GLY A 782 16.23 4.81 34.22
CA GLY A 782 17.15 5.83 34.68
C GLY A 782 18.42 5.93 33.82
N LEU A 783 18.34 5.57 32.53
CA LEU A 783 19.48 5.72 31.62
C LEU A 783 19.81 7.21 31.40
N PRO A 784 21.06 7.58 31.09
CA PRO A 784 21.46 8.97 30.86
C PRO A 784 20.99 9.48 29.50
N VAL A 785 19.69 9.45 29.28
CA VAL A 785 19.01 9.93 28.07
C VAL A 785 18.02 11.03 28.44
N ALA A 786 17.86 12.01 27.54
CA ALA A 786 16.91 13.09 27.70
C ALA A 786 16.15 13.34 26.39
N ASP A 787 14.93 13.84 26.52
CA ASP A 787 14.16 14.29 25.36
C ASP A 787 14.74 15.63 24.87
N ALA A 788 15.21 15.69 23.62
CA ALA A 788 15.77 16.90 23.01
C ALA A 788 14.69 17.81 22.41
N LEU A 789 13.48 17.29 22.17
CA LEU A 789 12.38 18.03 21.54
C LEU A 789 11.43 18.61 22.59
N ILE A 790 12.01 19.31 23.57
CA ILE A 790 11.28 19.99 24.64
C ILE A 790 11.60 21.48 24.69
N GLU A 791 10.68 22.25 25.23
CA GLU A 791 10.92 23.64 25.63
C GLU A 791 10.63 23.84 27.13
N LYS A 792 11.41 24.70 27.72
CA LYS A 792 11.23 25.08 29.12
C LYS A 792 10.42 26.35 29.19
N LEU A 793 9.27 26.27 29.86
CA LEU A 793 8.42 27.44 30.07
C LEU A 793 9.00 28.38 31.13
N PRO A 794 8.52 29.65 31.23
CA PRO A 794 9.00 30.62 32.19
C PRO A 794 8.85 30.16 33.66
N ASP A 795 7.88 29.31 33.96
CA ASP A 795 7.65 28.71 35.26
C ASP A 795 8.56 27.51 35.55
N GLY A 796 9.44 27.15 34.63
CA GLY A 796 10.37 26.04 34.72
C GLY A 796 9.83 24.68 34.30
N ILE A 797 8.56 24.57 33.88
CA ILE A 797 7.95 23.34 33.37
C ILE A 797 8.49 23.01 31.98
N GLU A 798 8.91 21.78 31.80
CA GLU A 798 9.31 21.26 30.50
C GLU A 798 8.10 20.64 29.80
N ARG A 799 7.93 20.99 28.53
CA ARG A 799 6.91 20.39 27.67
C ARG A 799 7.46 20.05 26.28
N PRO A 800 6.87 19.08 25.57
CA PRO A 800 7.21 18.81 24.18
C PRO A 800 7.10 20.08 23.33
N LEU A 801 8.01 20.22 22.37
CA LEU A 801 7.92 21.30 21.38
C LEU A 801 6.57 21.21 20.64
N PRO A 802 5.85 22.33 20.49
CA PRO A 802 4.62 22.35 19.73
C PRO A 802 4.91 22.12 18.24
N ARG A 803 3.92 21.60 17.50
CA ARG A 803 4.05 21.24 16.08
C ARG A 803 4.44 22.43 15.20
N GLU A 804 4.11 23.65 15.58
CA GLU A 804 4.50 24.88 14.89
C GLU A 804 6.01 25.12 14.93
N LYS A 805 6.70 24.58 15.93
CA LYS A 805 8.16 24.71 16.09
C LYS A 805 8.92 23.51 15.55
N TYR A 806 8.36 22.32 15.66
CA TYR A 806 8.99 21.09 15.18
C TYR A 806 7.94 20.06 14.76
N TYR A 807 7.95 19.74 13.48
CA TYR A 807 7.04 18.76 12.90
C TYR A 807 7.70 18.02 11.73
N VAL A 808 7.85 16.70 11.86
CA VAL A 808 8.42 15.83 10.82
C VAL A 808 7.43 14.68 10.61
N PRO A 809 6.47 14.85 9.70
CA PRO A 809 5.47 13.79 9.43
C PRO A 809 6.05 12.73 8.49
N GLY A 810 5.92 11.44 8.85
CA GLY A 810 6.13 10.29 7.97
C GLY A 810 7.28 10.44 6.95
N SER A 811 8.51 10.75 7.42
CA SER A 811 9.64 11.07 6.57
C SER A 811 10.82 10.14 6.83
N VAL A 812 11.64 9.90 5.80
CA VAL A 812 12.93 9.22 5.91
C VAL A 812 14.01 10.24 6.21
N LEU A 813 14.71 10.07 7.33
CA LEU A 813 15.82 10.94 7.74
C LEU A 813 17.15 10.22 7.57
N GLN A 814 18.13 10.93 7.02
CA GLN A 814 19.49 10.44 6.96
C GLN A 814 20.16 10.60 8.32
N ALA A 815 20.74 9.53 8.86
CA ALA A 815 21.47 9.54 10.12
C ALA A 815 22.92 9.08 9.91
N ARG A 816 23.81 9.60 10.73
CA ARG A 816 25.19 9.09 10.86
C ARG A 816 25.26 8.22 12.11
N VAL A 817 25.60 6.95 11.92
CA VAL A 817 25.76 5.98 13.00
C VAL A 817 27.23 5.87 13.35
N ASP A 818 27.54 5.85 14.65
CA ASP A 818 28.89 5.52 15.16
C ASP A 818 29.09 4.00 15.12
N ASN A 819 29.83 3.54 14.14
CA ASN A 819 30.12 2.12 13.92
C ASN A 819 31.49 1.68 14.49
N THR A 820 31.98 2.35 15.53
CA THR A 820 33.22 1.96 16.24
C THR A 820 32.99 0.92 17.32
N ILE A 821 31.74 0.56 17.59
CA ILE A 821 31.35 -0.43 18.59
C ILE A 821 30.61 -1.60 17.95
N PRO A 822 30.73 -2.85 18.50
CA PRO A 822 30.14 -4.04 17.92
C PRO A 822 28.62 -3.98 17.67
N LEU A 823 27.92 -3.20 18.47
CA LEU A 823 26.45 -3.05 18.33
C LEU A 823 26.05 -2.31 17.04
N ALA A 824 26.96 -1.57 16.43
CA ALA A 824 26.71 -0.72 15.28
C ALA A 824 27.65 -1.02 14.08
N TYR A 825 28.32 -2.14 14.05
CA TYR A 825 29.18 -2.57 12.94
C TYR A 825 28.42 -2.70 11.62
#